data_300d480c831c3dcbfea513c711c39eaa
#
_entry.id   300d480c831c3dcbfea513c711c39eaa
#
_cell.length_a   1.000
_cell.length_b   1.000
_cell.length_c   1.000
_cell.angle_alpha   90.00
_cell.angle_beta   90.00
_cell.angle_gamma   90.00
#
_symmetry.space_group_name_H-M   'P 1'
#
loop_
_entity.id
_entity.type
_entity.pdbx_description
1 polymer ?
#
loop_
_entity_poly.entity_id
_entity_poly.type
_entity_poly.pdbx_seq_one_letter_code
_entity_poly.pdbx_strand_id
1 'polypeptide(L)'
;KICRTQADCISGINITNYEKLHHFDPAHFDAIVLDESSILKSFSGIFRKKITDFARQILFRLACTATPAPNDLVELTNHSEFLDVMSGKEILALFFVLDGNTTHKWKLKGHAEEDFWRWLASWSVAIRMPEDLGYANGAFELPELRMHDTVVKGESPRNTLFDLGNLTLNERRQARRSSMDQRVAACAKLVNDSSEPWLIWCDLNAESAALSNAIPDAVEVKGADSHDHKVSALLGFSSGKHRVLVTKPSIAGHGMNWQHCSNVAFVGLSDSFEAFYQAVRRCWRFGQSHPVDCYIITSNAEGAVRRNIARKEAQASKMMESIVKHMKGLSIKQLRRNVMNYEEEEFEGKGWKLYLGDAVQRIDQIESESIGLSVFSPPFPGMYAYTNSVNDMGNVKDIETMIEHFRYLVCGEKLLRIMMPGRSCCIHLTQVPAFKSVDGYIGLKDFRGAVIKLMEEEGWIYYGEVCIDKDPQVKAIRTKDRGWLFKTLAKDSSHMHMALADYLLQFRKPGDNPKEIRAGISQRYDNPEGWITSEEWIEWAAPVWYRQSQYYPGGIRETDVLEARPAKDEKDEKHLCPLQLGVIERAIKLWSNPDDVIFSPFAGIGSEGYQALKYKRRFIGIELKRSYAECAVRNLKRAERVSFQNTLFDRSDDNEAESVA
;
A
#
# COMPACT_ATOMS: atom_id res chain seq x y z
N LYS A 1 -21.57 -12.78 -28.64
CA LYS A 1 -23.01 -13.03 -28.36
C LYS A 1 -23.37 -12.41 -27.02
N ILE A 2 -24.59 -11.85 -26.91
CA ILE A 2 -25.13 -11.40 -25.61
C ILE A 2 -25.66 -12.62 -24.88
N CYS A 3 -25.16 -12.86 -23.66
CA CYS A 3 -25.47 -14.01 -22.81
C CYS A 3 -26.13 -13.59 -21.51
N ARG A 4 -27.13 -14.34 -21.06
CA ARG A 4 -27.81 -14.12 -19.77
C ARG A 4 -27.45 -15.19 -18.75
N THR A 5 -27.11 -16.38 -19.24
CA THR A 5 -26.71 -17.54 -18.44
C THR A 5 -25.61 -18.31 -19.16
N GLN A 6 -24.99 -19.29 -18.49
CA GLN A 6 -23.96 -20.18 -19.05
C GLN A 6 -24.45 -20.90 -20.31
N ALA A 7 -25.71 -21.28 -20.38
CA ALA A 7 -26.28 -21.98 -21.54
C ALA A 7 -26.34 -21.16 -22.83
N ASP A 8 -26.23 -19.84 -22.73
CA ASP A 8 -26.20 -18.93 -23.88
C ASP A 8 -24.82 -18.82 -24.49
N CYS A 9 -23.76 -19.27 -23.81
CA CYS A 9 -22.39 -19.10 -24.22
C CYS A 9 -22.05 -19.87 -25.52
N ILE A 10 -21.19 -19.27 -26.30
CA ILE A 10 -20.65 -19.85 -27.55
C ILE A 10 -19.12 -19.77 -27.53
N SER A 11 -18.46 -20.47 -28.43
CA SER A 11 -17.03 -20.27 -28.67
C SER A 11 -16.79 -18.86 -29.22
N GLY A 12 -15.83 -18.12 -28.64
CA GLY A 12 -15.47 -16.75 -28.98
C GLY A 12 -16.02 -15.74 -27.96
N ILE A 13 -16.38 -14.53 -28.42
CA ILE A 13 -16.74 -13.41 -27.53
C ILE A 13 -18.18 -13.55 -27.01
N ASN A 14 -18.30 -13.64 -25.69
CA ASN A 14 -19.54 -13.62 -24.93
C ASN A 14 -19.64 -12.31 -24.15
N ILE A 15 -20.78 -11.63 -24.21
CA ILE A 15 -21.03 -10.32 -23.59
C ILE A 15 -22.13 -10.48 -22.53
N THR A 16 -21.87 -10.02 -21.33
CA THR A 16 -22.87 -9.97 -20.27
C THR A 16 -22.69 -8.72 -19.42
N ASN A 17 -23.66 -8.40 -18.56
CA ASN A 17 -23.52 -7.32 -17.58
C ASN A 17 -23.03 -7.84 -16.24
N TYR A 18 -22.46 -6.96 -15.43
CA TYR A 18 -21.85 -7.28 -14.14
C TYR A 18 -22.81 -7.96 -13.15
N GLU A 19 -24.08 -7.59 -13.16
CA GLU A 19 -25.08 -8.17 -12.25
C GLU A 19 -25.33 -9.65 -12.50
N LYS A 20 -25.07 -10.13 -13.71
CA LYS A 20 -25.30 -11.52 -14.13
C LYS A 20 -24.10 -12.43 -14.00
N LEU A 21 -22.96 -11.91 -13.55
CA LEU A 21 -21.71 -12.66 -13.49
C LEU A 21 -21.84 -13.98 -12.70
N HIS A 22 -22.72 -14.02 -11.69
CA HIS A 22 -22.97 -15.19 -10.86
C HIS A 22 -23.68 -16.37 -11.58
N HIS A 23 -24.14 -16.18 -12.82
CA HIS A 23 -24.72 -17.24 -13.66
C HIS A 23 -23.70 -17.97 -14.53
N PHE A 24 -22.41 -17.60 -14.41
CA PHE A 24 -21.33 -18.13 -15.24
C PHE A 24 -20.28 -18.83 -14.39
N ASP A 25 -19.70 -19.91 -14.93
CA ASP A 25 -18.58 -20.62 -14.33
C ASP A 25 -17.27 -20.09 -14.92
N PRO A 26 -16.36 -19.51 -14.12
CA PRO A 26 -15.11 -18.94 -14.61
C PRO A 26 -14.21 -19.98 -15.31
N ALA A 27 -14.30 -21.25 -14.95
CA ALA A 27 -13.47 -22.31 -15.55
C ALA A 27 -13.74 -22.54 -17.05
N HIS A 28 -14.81 -21.96 -17.59
CA HIS A 28 -15.16 -22.08 -19.03
C HIS A 28 -14.61 -20.95 -19.89
N PHE A 29 -13.85 -20.01 -19.31
CA PHE A 29 -13.37 -18.84 -20.02
C PHE A 29 -11.86 -18.71 -19.94
N ASP A 30 -11.19 -18.51 -21.09
CA ASP A 30 -9.76 -18.27 -21.16
C ASP A 30 -9.40 -16.81 -20.81
N ALA A 31 -10.31 -15.90 -21.10
CA ALA A 31 -10.10 -14.46 -20.92
C ALA A 31 -11.33 -13.72 -20.38
N ILE A 32 -11.08 -12.66 -19.62
CA ILE A 32 -12.09 -11.70 -19.18
C ILE A 32 -11.68 -10.29 -19.53
N VAL A 33 -12.61 -9.52 -20.13
CA VAL A 33 -12.44 -8.11 -20.43
C VAL A 33 -13.50 -7.32 -19.68
N LEU A 34 -13.06 -6.37 -18.86
CA LEU A 34 -13.94 -5.40 -18.22
C LEU A 34 -14.02 -4.14 -19.09
N ASP A 35 -15.15 -3.90 -19.70
CA ASP A 35 -15.48 -2.61 -20.31
C ASP A 35 -16.04 -1.68 -19.22
N GLU A 36 -15.59 -0.41 -19.19
CA GLU A 36 -15.87 0.54 -18.11
C GLU A 36 -15.48 -0.01 -16.72
N SER A 37 -14.23 -0.46 -16.60
CA SER A 37 -13.69 -1.08 -15.38
C SER A 37 -13.62 -0.15 -14.15
N SER A 38 -14.04 1.11 -14.27
CA SER A 38 -14.30 2.03 -13.16
C SER A 38 -15.27 1.47 -12.10
N ILE A 39 -16.00 0.40 -12.40
CA ILE A 39 -16.80 -0.36 -11.41
C ILE A 39 -15.95 -0.91 -10.27
N LEU A 40 -14.65 -1.12 -10.49
CA LEU A 40 -13.72 -1.58 -9.47
C LEU A 40 -13.35 -0.50 -8.44
N LYS A 41 -13.71 0.77 -8.62
CA LYS A 41 -13.30 1.91 -7.78
C LYS A 41 -13.64 1.79 -6.29
N SER A 42 -14.67 1.05 -5.92
CA SER A 42 -15.10 0.94 -4.53
C SER A 42 -14.37 -0.19 -3.78
N PHE A 43 -13.60 0.13 -2.75
CA PHE A 43 -12.91 -0.85 -1.90
C PHE A 43 -13.86 -1.83 -1.19
N SER A 44 -15.04 -1.36 -0.76
CA SER A 44 -16.06 -2.17 -0.08
C SER A 44 -17.15 -2.67 -1.03
N GLY A 45 -17.02 -2.44 -2.34
CA GLY A 45 -18.02 -2.76 -3.33
C GLY A 45 -18.21 -4.27 -3.49
N ILE A 46 -19.45 -4.73 -3.33
CA ILE A 46 -19.83 -6.14 -3.53
C ILE A 46 -19.44 -6.61 -4.94
N PHE A 47 -19.62 -5.76 -5.94
CA PHE A 47 -19.27 -6.08 -7.32
C PHE A 47 -17.76 -6.23 -7.52
N ARG A 48 -16.92 -5.35 -6.93
CA ARG A 48 -15.46 -5.49 -7.00
C ARG A 48 -15.00 -6.86 -6.52
N LYS A 49 -15.45 -7.27 -5.33
CA LYS A 49 -15.08 -8.57 -4.78
C LYS A 49 -15.51 -9.72 -5.68
N LYS A 50 -16.78 -9.72 -6.13
CA LYS A 50 -17.30 -10.77 -7.03
C LYS A 50 -16.53 -10.85 -8.34
N ILE A 51 -16.22 -9.71 -8.96
CA ILE A 51 -15.48 -9.65 -10.23
C ILE A 51 -14.04 -10.15 -10.04
N THR A 52 -13.35 -9.70 -8.98
CA THR A 52 -11.97 -10.12 -8.69
C THR A 52 -11.90 -11.61 -8.36
N ASP A 53 -12.82 -12.12 -7.53
CA ASP A 53 -12.86 -13.55 -7.19
C ASP A 53 -13.17 -14.43 -8.41
N PHE A 54 -14.07 -13.99 -9.29
CA PHE A 54 -14.35 -14.66 -10.55
C PHE A 54 -13.12 -14.68 -11.48
N ALA A 55 -12.42 -13.55 -11.59
CA ALA A 55 -11.26 -13.39 -12.46
C ALA A 55 -10.04 -14.21 -12.01
N ARG A 56 -9.92 -14.56 -10.72
CA ARG A 56 -8.78 -15.33 -10.19
C ARG A 56 -8.56 -16.67 -10.90
N GLN A 57 -9.62 -17.27 -11.44
CA GLN A 57 -9.56 -18.54 -12.15
C GLN A 57 -9.32 -18.38 -13.66
N ILE A 58 -9.21 -17.14 -14.16
CA ILE A 58 -9.09 -16.83 -15.59
C ILE A 58 -7.68 -16.30 -15.88
N LEU A 59 -7.00 -16.89 -16.86
CA LEU A 59 -5.60 -16.58 -17.15
C LEU A 59 -5.39 -15.18 -17.75
N PHE A 60 -6.21 -14.80 -18.74
CA PHE A 60 -6.04 -13.53 -19.44
C PHE A 60 -7.08 -12.51 -18.93
N ARG A 61 -6.60 -11.36 -18.45
CA ARG A 61 -7.43 -10.31 -17.86
C ARG A 61 -7.11 -8.97 -18.50
N LEU A 62 -8.15 -8.23 -18.88
CA LEU A 62 -8.02 -6.87 -19.41
C LEU A 62 -9.07 -5.96 -18.76
N ALA A 63 -8.64 -4.78 -18.33
CA ALA A 63 -9.49 -3.74 -17.77
C ALA A 63 -9.41 -2.48 -18.63
N CYS A 64 -10.54 -2.04 -19.19
CA CYS A 64 -10.63 -0.86 -20.04
C CYS A 64 -11.50 0.21 -19.39
N THR A 65 -11.00 1.43 -19.28
CA THR A 65 -11.76 2.57 -18.78
C THR A 65 -11.10 3.90 -19.17
N ALA A 66 -11.91 4.92 -19.37
CA ALA A 66 -11.44 6.30 -19.53
C ALA A 66 -11.17 6.99 -18.19
N THR A 67 -11.67 6.46 -17.08
CA THR A 67 -11.58 7.04 -15.74
C THR A 67 -11.17 6.00 -14.71
N PRO A 68 -9.91 5.51 -14.73
CA PRO A 68 -9.47 4.40 -13.90
C PRO A 68 -9.47 4.72 -12.38
N ALA A 69 -9.28 6.01 -12.02
CA ALA A 69 -9.28 6.49 -10.64
C ALA A 69 -10.05 7.82 -10.54
N PRO A 70 -11.38 7.78 -10.65
CA PRO A 70 -12.18 9.01 -10.76
C PRO A 70 -12.24 9.83 -9.46
N ASN A 71 -11.93 9.26 -8.31
CA ASN A 71 -11.96 9.96 -7.03
C ASN A 71 -10.60 10.07 -6.37
N ASP A 72 -9.78 9.01 -6.40
CA ASP A 72 -8.48 8.94 -5.73
C ASP A 72 -7.55 7.94 -6.44
N LEU A 73 -6.24 8.22 -6.46
CA LEU A 73 -5.22 7.33 -7.05
C LEU A 73 -5.20 5.94 -6.41
N VAL A 74 -5.61 5.83 -5.16
CA VAL A 74 -5.73 4.56 -4.44
C VAL A 74 -6.69 3.58 -5.13
N GLU A 75 -7.68 4.07 -5.88
CA GLU A 75 -8.59 3.22 -6.67
C GLU A 75 -7.87 2.35 -7.71
N LEU A 76 -6.66 2.75 -8.15
CA LEU A 76 -5.81 1.97 -9.07
C LEU A 76 -5.33 0.64 -8.47
N THR A 77 -5.26 0.55 -7.14
CA THR A 77 -4.91 -0.70 -6.46
C THR A 77 -5.89 -1.82 -6.78
N ASN A 78 -7.17 -1.48 -6.96
CA ASN A 78 -8.21 -2.44 -7.30
C ASN A 78 -8.05 -3.00 -8.73
N HIS A 79 -7.58 -2.18 -9.68
CA HIS A 79 -7.26 -2.64 -11.03
C HIS A 79 -6.05 -3.57 -11.04
N SER A 80 -4.99 -3.23 -10.27
CA SER A 80 -3.82 -4.07 -10.10
C SER A 80 -4.18 -5.44 -9.50
N GLU A 81 -5.06 -5.45 -8.49
CA GLU A 81 -5.52 -6.68 -7.84
C GLU A 81 -6.38 -7.55 -8.77
N PHE A 82 -7.25 -6.94 -9.59
CA PHE A 82 -8.01 -7.64 -10.62
C PHE A 82 -7.09 -8.26 -11.68
N LEU A 83 -6.08 -7.52 -12.12
CA LEU A 83 -5.10 -7.97 -13.14
C LEU A 83 -4.05 -8.93 -12.60
N ASP A 84 -4.03 -9.18 -11.28
CA ASP A 84 -3.05 -10.03 -10.59
C ASP A 84 -1.61 -9.56 -10.74
N VAL A 85 -1.42 -8.24 -10.71
CA VAL A 85 -0.10 -7.61 -10.81
C VAL A 85 0.53 -7.48 -9.43
N MET A 86 -0.24 -6.93 -8.46
CA MET A 86 0.19 -6.72 -7.08
C MET A 86 -1.04 -6.51 -6.21
N SER A 87 -1.03 -7.00 -4.97
CA SER A 87 -2.15 -6.81 -4.05
C SER A 87 -2.33 -5.33 -3.68
N GLY A 88 -3.59 -4.91 -3.47
CA GLY A 88 -3.88 -3.52 -3.10
C GLY A 88 -3.17 -3.08 -1.83
N LYS A 89 -2.98 -4.01 -0.92
CA LYS A 89 -2.25 -3.76 0.32
C LYS A 89 -0.76 -3.49 0.07
N GLU A 90 -0.07 -4.31 -0.72
CA GLU A 90 1.34 -4.10 -1.07
C GLU A 90 1.55 -2.74 -1.75
N ILE A 91 0.66 -2.33 -2.64
CA ILE A 91 0.72 -1.04 -3.31
C ILE A 91 0.60 0.11 -2.30
N LEU A 92 -0.35 0.01 -1.36
CA LEU A 92 -0.51 0.99 -0.29
C LEU A 92 0.75 1.07 0.57
N ALA A 93 1.32 -0.06 0.94
CA ALA A 93 2.54 -0.12 1.72
C ALA A 93 3.73 0.52 0.99
N LEU A 94 3.90 0.23 -0.30
CA LEU A 94 5.02 0.73 -1.10
C LEU A 94 4.89 2.23 -1.38
N PHE A 95 3.75 2.69 -1.88
CA PHE A 95 3.64 4.00 -2.51
C PHE A 95 2.85 5.03 -1.71
N PHE A 96 2.04 4.63 -0.74
CA PHE A 96 1.12 5.54 -0.06
C PHE A 96 1.43 5.69 1.43
N VAL A 97 0.95 6.79 2.01
CA VAL A 97 0.99 7.09 3.44
C VAL A 97 -0.37 7.62 3.85
N LEU A 98 -0.80 7.31 5.08
CA LEU A 98 -2.02 7.90 5.64
C LEU A 98 -1.85 9.40 5.81
N ASP A 99 -2.85 10.18 5.38
CA ASP A 99 -2.87 11.62 5.61
C ASP A 99 -3.20 11.90 7.08
N GLY A 100 -2.20 12.36 7.83
CA GLY A 100 -2.32 12.60 9.28
C GLY A 100 -3.40 13.58 9.73
N ASN A 101 -4.06 14.27 8.78
CA ASN A 101 -5.16 15.19 9.06
C ASN A 101 -6.56 14.58 8.87
N THR A 102 -6.65 13.35 8.32
CA THR A 102 -7.93 12.68 8.06
C THR A 102 -7.78 11.17 8.24
N THR A 103 -8.55 10.60 9.14
CA THR A 103 -8.45 9.22 9.62
C THR A 103 -8.61 8.08 8.58
N HIS A 104 -8.76 8.37 7.28
CA HIS A 104 -8.97 7.34 6.24
C HIS A 104 -8.54 7.75 4.84
N LYS A 105 -7.68 8.75 4.67
CA LYS A 105 -7.20 9.15 3.33
C LYS A 105 -5.73 8.78 3.15
N TRP A 106 -5.49 8.00 2.12
CA TRP A 106 -4.15 7.68 1.65
C TRP A 106 -3.63 8.77 0.73
N LYS A 107 -2.36 9.12 0.87
CA LYS A 107 -1.67 10.07 0.02
C LYS A 107 -0.41 9.43 -0.54
N LEU A 108 -0.14 9.65 -1.83
CA LEU A 108 1.09 9.19 -2.47
C LEU A 108 2.30 9.82 -1.77
N LYS A 109 3.29 9.00 -1.40
CA LYS A 109 4.56 9.46 -0.81
C LYS A 109 5.29 10.34 -1.84
N GLY A 110 5.75 11.53 -1.44
CA GLY A 110 6.38 12.47 -2.38
C GLY A 110 7.64 11.92 -3.05
N HIS A 111 8.45 11.15 -2.31
CA HIS A 111 9.66 10.50 -2.84
C HIS A 111 9.36 9.26 -3.69
N ALA A 112 8.17 8.68 -3.58
CA ALA A 112 7.75 7.50 -4.34
C ALA A 112 6.91 7.85 -5.59
N GLU A 113 6.64 9.14 -5.86
CA GLU A 113 5.75 9.55 -6.95
C GLU A 113 6.26 9.08 -8.32
N GLU A 114 7.54 9.24 -8.59
CA GLU A 114 8.13 8.84 -9.87
C GLU A 114 8.14 7.31 -10.04
N ASP A 115 8.48 6.57 -8.99
CA ASP A 115 8.50 5.10 -9.01
C ASP A 115 7.10 4.52 -9.13
N PHE A 116 6.09 5.16 -8.51
CA PHE A 116 4.69 4.80 -8.68
C PHE A 116 4.22 4.92 -10.13
N TRP A 117 4.57 6.03 -10.82
CA TRP A 117 4.18 6.21 -12.22
C TRP A 117 4.91 5.25 -13.15
N ARG A 118 6.18 4.94 -12.88
CA ARG A 118 6.92 3.90 -13.63
C ARG A 118 6.30 2.52 -13.44
N TRP A 119 6.00 2.17 -12.19
CA TRP A 119 5.33 0.91 -11.89
C TRP A 119 3.97 0.82 -12.59
N LEU A 120 3.16 1.85 -12.52
CA LEU A 120 1.86 1.90 -13.18
C LEU A 120 2.00 1.74 -14.70
N ALA A 121 2.94 2.45 -15.33
CA ALA A 121 3.22 2.35 -16.77
C ALA A 121 3.75 0.97 -17.19
N SER A 122 4.22 0.13 -16.26
CA SER A 122 4.74 -1.20 -16.57
C SER A 122 3.68 -2.23 -16.95
N TRP A 123 2.45 -2.03 -16.49
CA TRP A 123 1.35 -2.95 -16.71
C TRP A 123 0.08 -2.27 -17.26
N SER A 124 0.08 -0.95 -17.37
CA SER A 124 -1.04 -0.18 -17.92
C SER A 124 -0.61 0.65 -19.13
N VAL A 125 -1.56 0.91 -20.01
CA VAL A 125 -1.38 1.76 -21.19
C VAL A 125 -2.40 2.89 -21.12
N ALA A 126 -1.93 4.14 -21.19
CA ALA A 126 -2.77 5.31 -21.30
C ALA A 126 -2.61 5.92 -22.71
N ILE A 127 -3.72 6.08 -23.40
CA ILE A 127 -3.76 6.63 -24.75
C ILE A 127 -4.77 7.78 -24.76
N ARG A 128 -4.32 9.00 -24.98
CA ARG A 128 -5.17 10.18 -25.13
C ARG A 128 -5.33 10.52 -26.61
N MET A 129 -4.20 10.44 -27.35
CA MET A 129 -4.08 10.76 -28.76
C MET A 129 -3.17 9.72 -29.43
N PRO A 130 -3.29 9.50 -30.74
CA PRO A 130 -2.39 8.63 -31.50
C PRO A 130 -0.90 8.94 -31.33
N GLU A 131 -0.53 10.21 -31.11
CA GLU A 131 0.86 10.63 -30.86
C GLU A 131 1.46 10.03 -29.58
N ASP A 132 0.64 9.63 -28.61
CA ASP A 132 1.11 8.96 -27.41
C ASP A 132 1.73 7.59 -27.76
N LEU A 133 1.34 7.00 -28.89
CA LEU A 133 1.89 5.77 -29.47
C LEU A 133 2.86 6.01 -30.64
N GLY A 134 3.21 7.27 -30.92
CA GLY A 134 4.13 7.64 -32.01
C GLY A 134 3.49 7.78 -33.40
N TYR A 135 2.15 7.85 -33.50
CA TYR A 135 1.43 8.07 -34.74
C TYR A 135 0.95 9.51 -34.85
N ALA A 136 0.74 9.99 -36.08
CA ALA A 136 0.15 11.32 -36.31
C ALA A 136 -1.30 11.36 -35.84
N ASN A 137 -1.71 12.48 -35.25
CA ASN A 137 -3.08 12.64 -34.71
C ASN A 137 -4.14 12.66 -35.83
N GLY A 138 -3.89 13.38 -36.94
CA GLY A 138 -4.75 13.39 -38.10
C GLY A 138 -6.23 13.66 -37.75
N ALA A 139 -7.11 12.76 -38.19
CA ALA A 139 -8.55 12.87 -37.97
C ALA A 139 -8.99 12.65 -36.49
N PHE A 140 -8.07 12.35 -35.57
CA PHE A 140 -8.37 12.16 -34.15
C PHE A 140 -8.30 13.46 -33.33
N GLU A 141 -7.93 14.57 -33.91
CA GLU A 141 -7.99 15.87 -33.25
C GLU A 141 -9.44 16.24 -32.96
N LEU A 142 -9.69 16.57 -31.69
CA LEU A 142 -11.01 17.00 -31.24
C LEU A 142 -11.13 18.52 -31.44
N PRO A 143 -12.31 19.01 -31.84
CA PRO A 143 -12.56 20.44 -31.87
C PRO A 143 -12.52 21.01 -30.44
N GLU A 144 -12.48 22.35 -30.39
CA GLU A 144 -12.48 23.06 -29.10
C GLU A 144 -13.70 22.72 -28.25
N LEU A 145 -13.48 22.47 -26.96
CA LEU A 145 -14.53 22.37 -25.94
C LEU A 145 -14.62 23.70 -25.19
N ARG A 146 -15.73 24.39 -25.33
CA ARG A 146 -15.98 25.69 -24.70
C ARG A 146 -16.88 25.52 -23.48
N MET A 147 -16.37 25.87 -22.31
CA MET A 147 -17.11 25.75 -21.08
C MET A 147 -17.76 27.09 -20.73
N HIS A 148 -19.10 27.10 -20.59
CA HIS A 148 -19.88 28.29 -20.26
C HIS A 148 -20.54 28.10 -18.90
N ASP A 149 -20.25 28.99 -17.97
CA ASP A 149 -20.80 28.94 -16.63
C ASP A 149 -21.94 29.93 -16.47
N THR A 150 -23.10 29.44 -16.08
CA THR A 150 -24.26 30.24 -15.74
C THR A 150 -24.65 29.99 -14.29
N VAL A 151 -24.44 30.98 -13.43
CA VAL A 151 -24.78 30.92 -12.01
C VAL A 151 -26.08 31.67 -11.77
N VAL A 152 -27.13 30.92 -11.42
CA VAL A 152 -28.41 31.54 -11.03
C VAL A 152 -28.47 31.87 -9.55
N LYS A 153 -29.22 32.90 -9.18
CA LYS A 153 -29.46 33.24 -7.80
C LYS A 153 -30.45 32.26 -7.19
N GLY A 154 -29.98 31.39 -6.31
CA GLY A 154 -30.84 30.55 -5.48
C GLY A 154 -31.20 31.28 -4.17
N GLU A 155 -32.30 30.93 -3.54
CA GLU A 155 -32.58 31.38 -2.17
C GLU A 155 -31.57 30.73 -1.24
N SER A 156 -30.71 31.57 -0.60
CA SER A 156 -29.85 31.07 0.48
C SER A 156 -30.70 30.64 1.67
N PRO A 157 -30.39 29.47 2.28
CA PRO A 157 -30.97 29.13 3.57
C PRO A 157 -30.71 30.30 4.54
N ARG A 158 -31.74 30.88 5.09
CA ARG A 158 -31.64 31.97 6.09
C ARG A 158 -30.75 31.49 7.23
N ASN A 159 -29.58 32.10 7.42
CA ASN A 159 -28.64 32.03 8.55
C ASN A 159 -27.22 31.60 8.29
N THR A 160 -26.71 31.57 7.06
CA THR A 160 -25.26 31.38 6.88
C THR A 160 -24.63 32.59 6.20
N LEU A 161 -24.15 33.55 7.06
CA LEU A 161 -23.34 34.67 6.60
C LEU A 161 -21.89 34.32 6.30
N PHE A 162 -21.47 33.07 6.60
CA PHE A 162 -20.08 32.59 6.44
C PHE A 162 -20.05 31.16 5.90
N ASP A 163 -19.27 31.01 4.82
CA ASP A 163 -18.69 29.78 4.29
C ASP A 163 -19.64 28.78 3.61
N LEU A 164 -19.97 29.05 2.34
CA LEU A 164 -20.61 28.09 1.40
C LEU A 164 -19.75 26.86 1.07
N GLY A 165 -18.56 26.75 1.67
CA GLY A 165 -17.60 25.66 1.41
C GLY A 165 -17.92 24.33 2.11
N ASN A 166 -18.70 24.34 3.20
CA ASN A 166 -18.87 23.20 4.10
C ASN A 166 -20.30 22.62 4.17
N LEU A 167 -21.12 22.81 3.14
CA LEU A 167 -22.48 22.24 3.12
C LEU A 167 -22.47 20.70 3.12
N THR A 168 -23.29 20.11 3.99
CA THR A 168 -23.56 18.67 4.01
C THR A 168 -24.26 18.21 2.72
N LEU A 169 -24.24 16.92 2.44
CA LEU A 169 -24.94 16.35 1.28
C LEU A 169 -26.44 16.68 1.25
N ASN A 170 -27.09 16.75 2.42
CA ASN A 170 -28.50 17.09 2.52
C ASN A 170 -28.76 18.57 2.23
N GLU A 171 -27.93 19.48 2.73
CA GLU A 171 -28.02 20.91 2.45
C GLU A 171 -27.78 21.22 0.97
N ARG A 172 -26.84 20.53 0.33
CA ARG A 172 -26.62 20.63 -1.11
C ARG A 172 -27.83 20.18 -1.92
N ARG A 173 -28.48 19.07 -1.52
CA ARG A 173 -29.71 18.58 -2.15
C ARG A 173 -30.87 19.57 -1.98
N GLN A 174 -31.01 20.19 -0.83
CA GLN A 174 -32.03 21.19 -0.56
C GLN A 174 -31.80 22.47 -1.39
N ALA A 175 -30.56 22.98 -1.42
CA ALA A 175 -30.18 24.13 -2.24
C ALA A 175 -30.41 23.88 -3.74
N ARG A 176 -30.18 22.66 -4.22
CA ARG A 176 -30.44 22.27 -5.60
C ARG A 176 -31.94 22.24 -5.91
N ARG A 177 -32.78 21.83 -4.97
CA ARG A 177 -34.25 21.85 -5.13
C ARG A 177 -34.81 23.26 -5.12
N SER A 178 -34.33 24.15 -4.23
CA SER A 178 -34.79 25.53 -4.14
C SER A 178 -34.41 26.42 -5.33
N SER A 179 -33.37 26.08 -6.09
CA SER A 179 -32.92 26.80 -7.27
C SER A 179 -33.37 26.19 -8.61
N MET A 180 -34.23 25.17 -8.56
CA MET A 180 -34.61 24.40 -9.74
C MET A 180 -35.26 25.27 -10.82
N ASP A 181 -36.26 26.08 -10.46
CA ASP A 181 -37.04 26.88 -11.42
C ASP A 181 -36.17 27.90 -12.13
N GLN A 182 -35.23 28.54 -11.42
CA GLN A 182 -34.30 29.50 -12.01
C GLN A 182 -33.33 28.84 -12.97
N ARG A 183 -32.84 27.62 -12.64
CA ARG A 183 -31.93 26.85 -13.51
C ARG A 183 -32.65 26.36 -14.77
N VAL A 184 -33.87 25.85 -14.61
CA VAL A 184 -34.73 25.43 -15.72
C VAL A 184 -35.03 26.61 -16.65
N ALA A 185 -35.43 27.76 -16.10
CA ALA A 185 -35.72 28.96 -16.90
C ALA A 185 -34.49 29.46 -17.68
N ALA A 186 -33.29 29.45 -17.04
CA ALA A 186 -32.07 29.84 -17.71
C ALA A 186 -31.70 28.87 -18.87
N CYS A 187 -31.86 27.56 -18.66
CA CYS A 187 -31.64 26.56 -19.69
C CYS A 187 -32.66 26.68 -20.84
N ALA A 188 -33.94 26.77 -20.52
CA ALA A 188 -35.01 26.89 -21.51
C ALA A 188 -34.84 28.13 -22.37
N LYS A 189 -34.42 29.25 -21.81
CA LYS A 189 -34.08 30.47 -22.59
C LYS A 189 -33.00 30.20 -23.65
N LEU A 190 -31.85 29.62 -23.22
CA LEU A 190 -30.74 29.31 -24.12
C LEU A 190 -31.17 28.37 -25.27
N VAL A 191 -31.95 27.34 -24.94
CA VAL A 191 -32.37 26.32 -25.90
C VAL A 191 -33.46 26.85 -26.86
N ASN A 192 -34.40 27.65 -26.37
CA ASN A 192 -35.50 28.21 -27.17
C ASN A 192 -35.01 29.36 -28.10
N ASP A 193 -33.92 30.04 -27.74
CA ASP A 193 -33.29 31.08 -28.55
C ASP A 193 -32.42 30.47 -29.69
N SER A 194 -32.31 29.12 -29.76
CA SER A 194 -31.48 28.41 -30.74
C SER A 194 -32.30 27.41 -31.56
N SER A 195 -31.96 27.27 -32.84
CA SER A 195 -32.52 26.21 -33.70
C SER A 195 -31.66 24.96 -33.81
N GLU A 196 -30.48 24.98 -33.19
CA GLU A 196 -29.51 23.90 -33.23
C GLU A 196 -29.90 22.73 -32.31
N PRO A 197 -29.35 21.52 -32.52
CA PRO A 197 -29.54 20.38 -31.63
C PRO A 197 -28.99 20.66 -30.22
N TRP A 198 -29.72 20.22 -29.18
CA TRP A 198 -29.32 20.35 -27.78
C TRP A 198 -29.44 19.03 -26.99
N LEU A 199 -28.40 18.71 -26.26
CA LEU A 199 -28.41 17.63 -25.29
C LEU A 199 -28.42 18.21 -23.86
N ILE A 200 -29.49 17.96 -23.10
CA ILE A 200 -29.66 18.51 -21.77
C ILE A 200 -29.58 17.38 -20.74
N TRP A 201 -28.59 17.52 -19.85
CA TRP A 201 -28.37 16.63 -18.73
C TRP A 201 -28.98 17.22 -17.45
N CYS A 202 -29.80 16.43 -16.77
CA CYS A 202 -30.36 16.75 -15.45
C CYS A 202 -30.06 15.67 -14.44
N ASP A 203 -30.20 15.95 -13.14
CA ASP A 203 -29.98 15.00 -12.06
C ASP A 203 -31.32 14.56 -11.41
N LEU A 204 -32.25 15.48 -11.22
CA LEU A 204 -33.53 15.22 -10.58
C LEU A 204 -34.65 14.90 -11.61
N ASN A 205 -35.61 14.03 -11.24
CA ASN A 205 -36.78 13.77 -12.09
C ASN A 205 -37.64 15.04 -12.28
N ALA A 206 -37.71 15.87 -11.24
CA ALA A 206 -38.48 17.11 -11.32
C ALA A 206 -37.85 18.12 -12.30
N GLU A 207 -36.48 18.19 -12.37
CA GLU A 207 -35.77 18.98 -13.38
C GLU A 207 -36.08 18.53 -14.78
N SER A 208 -36.04 17.21 -15.02
CA SER A 208 -36.35 16.60 -16.33
C SER A 208 -37.75 16.98 -16.79
N ALA A 209 -38.75 16.81 -15.94
CA ALA A 209 -40.12 17.13 -16.27
C ALA A 209 -40.32 18.66 -16.48
N ALA A 210 -39.71 19.50 -15.66
CA ALA A 210 -39.80 20.95 -15.80
C ALA A 210 -39.17 21.46 -17.10
N LEU A 211 -37.98 20.90 -17.50
CA LEU A 211 -37.32 21.20 -18.75
C LEU A 211 -38.15 20.83 -19.96
N SER A 212 -38.77 19.62 -19.96
CA SER A 212 -39.62 19.15 -21.07
C SER A 212 -40.88 19.99 -21.19
N ASN A 213 -41.41 20.54 -20.09
CA ASN A 213 -42.56 21.45 -20.17
C ASN A 213 -42.17 22.86 -20.64
N ALA A 214 -40.93 23.32 -20.34
CA ALA A 214 -40.46 24.67 -20.71
C ALA A 214 -39.88 24.72 -22.12
N ILE A 215 -39.54 23.60 -22.76
CA ILE A 215 -38.97 23.46 -24.08
C ILE A 215 -39.91 22.65 -24.97
N PRO A 216 -40.71 23.25 -25.86
CA PRO A 216 -41.83 22.60 -26.53
C PRO A 216 -41.49 21.38 -27.41
N ASP A 217 -40.27 21.33 -27.97
CA ASP A 217 -39.78 20.26 -28.83
C ASP A 217 -38.78 19.32 -28.15
N ALA A 218 -38.73 19.37 -26.81
CA ALA A 218 -37.87 18.47 -26.03
C ALA A 218 -38.49 17.07 -25.88
N VAL A 219 -37.69 16.05 -26.14
CA VAL A 219 -38.03 14.66 -25.84
C VAL A 219 -37.34 14.25 -24.54
N GLU A 220 -38.13 13.79 -23.58
CA GLU A 220 -37.63 13.35 -22.27
C GLU A 220 -37.41 11.83 -22.25
N VAL A 221 -36.31 11.39 -21.61
CA VAL A 221 -36.03 9.98 -21.33
C VAL A 221 -35.74 9.81 -19.84
N LYS A 222 -36.64 9.08 -19.14
CA LYS A 222 -36.53 8.77 -17.69
C LYS A 222 -36.22 7.30 -17.43
N GLY A 223 -35.78 7.01 -16.22
CA GLY A 223 -35.54 5.64 -15.77
C GLY A 223 -36.78 4.76 -15.81
N ALA A 224 -37.98 5.32 -15.50
CA ALA A 224 -39.26 4.62 -15.47
C ALA A 224 -39.90 4.36 -16.84
N ASP A 225 -39.40 4.98 -17.92
CA ASP A 225 -39.97 4.80 -19.26
C ASP A 225 -39.75 3.39 -19.77
N SER A 226 -40.68 2.97 -20.67
CA SER A 226 -40.55 1.68 -21.34
C SER A 226 -39.28 1.58 -22.17
N HIS A 227 -38.81 0.35 -22.39
CA HIS A 227 -37.62 0.11 -23.21
C HIS A 227 -37.78 0.68 -24.62
N ASP A 228 -38.95 0.50 -25.23
CA ASP A 228 -39.24 0.95 -26.59
C ASP A 228 -39.23 2.48 -26.71
N HIS A 229 -39.77 3.19 -25.69
CA HIS A 229 -39.69 4.64 -25.65
C HIS A 229 -38.23 5.12 -25.57
N LYS A 230 -37.46 4.52 -24.66
CA LYS A 230 -36.03 4.86 -24.52
C LYS A 230 -35.25 4.67 -25.83
N VAL A 231 -35.43 3.52 -26.46
CA VAL A 231 -34.77 3.20 -27.75
C VAL A 231 -35.21 4.19 -28.84
N SER A 232 -36.54 4.41 -28.99
CA SER A 232 -37.07 5.32 -30.00
C SER A 232 -36.61 6.76 -29.81
N ALA A 233 -36.59 7.27 -28.58
CA ALA A 233 -36.16 8.65 -28.29
C ALA A 233 -34.67 8.85 -28.51
N LEU A 234 -33.83 7.93 -28.00
CA LEU A 234 -32.36 8.01 -28.13
C LEU A 234 -31.90 7.87 -29.58
N LEU A 235 -32.49 6.92 -30.34
CA LEU A 235 -32.20 6.77 -31.77
C LEU A 235 -32.79 7.93 -32.60
N GLY A 236 -33.96 8.43 -32.20
CA GLY A 236 -34.55 9.62 -32.83
C GLY A 236 -33.70 10.86 -32.70
N PHE A 237 -33.05 11.07 -31.55
CA PHE A 237 -32.08 12.13 -31.36
C PHE A 237 -30.81 11.86 -32.20
N SER A 238 -30.30 10.63 -32.21
CA SER A 238 -29.12 10.24 -33.01
C SER A 238 -29.33 10.48 -34.53
N SER A 239 -30.56 10.29 -35.00
CA SER A 239 -30.90 10.50 -36.44
C SER A 239 -31.32 11.93 -36.78
N GLY A 240 -31.30 12.87 -35.82
CA GLY A 240 -31.74 14.26 -36.02
C GLY A 240 -33.26 14.45 -36.09
N LYS A 241 -34.07 13.39 -35.78
CA LYS A 241 -35.53 13.49 -35.71
C LYS A 241 -36.01 14.38 -34.56
N HIS A 242 -35.25 14.38 -33.46
CA HIS A 242 -35.51 15.19 -32.28
C HIS A 242 -34.39 16.23 -32.15
N ARG A 243 -34.74 17.51 -32.00
CA ARG A 243 -33.78 18.59 -31.82
C ARG A 243 -33.23 18.64 -30.41
N VAL A 244 -34.08 18.40 -29.40
CA VAL A 244 -33.71 18.51 -28.00
C VAL A 244 -33.97 17.19 -27.29
N LEU A 245 -32.94 16.69 -26.63
CA LEU A 245 -33.02 15.52 -25.75
C LEU A 245 -32.75 15.92 -24.32
N VAL A 246 -33.69 15.59 -23.40
CA VAL A 246 -33.55 15.77 -21.95
C VAL A 246 -33.41 14.41 -21.29
N THR A 247 -32.31 14.14 -20.62
CA THR A 247 -32.08 12.86 -19.96
C THR A 247 -31.06 12.99 -18.81
N LYS A 248 -30.71 11.86 -18.20
CA LYS A 248 -29.71 11.79 -17.11
C LYS A 248 -28.44 11.07 -17.54
N PRO A 249 -27.27 11.45 -17.00
CA PRO A 249 -26.03 10.70 -17.22
C PRO A 249 -26.12 9.23 -16.85
N SER A 250 -26.90 8.88 -15.82
CA SER A 250 -27.13 7.48 -15.40
C SER A 250 -27.96 6.64 -16.38
N ILE A 251 -28.65 7.29 -17.35
CA ILE A 251 -29.52 6.60 -18.35
C ILE A 251 -28.80 6.50 -19.69
N ALA A 252 -28.24 7.60 -20.17
CA ALA A 252 -27.68 7.71 -21.52
C ALA A 252 -26.23 8.22 -21.53
N GLY A 253 -25.59 8.31 -20.37
CA GLY A 253 -24.19 8.72 -20.25
C GLY A 253 -23.18 7.70 -20.80
N HIS A 254 -23.61 6.49 -21.16
CA HIS A 254 -22.78 5.44 -21.74
C HIS A 254 -23.35 4.92 -23.06
N GLY A 255 -22.47 4.49 -23.97
CA GLY A 255 -22.83 3.76 -25.18
C GLY A 255 -23.37 4.57 -26.36
N MET A 256 -23.78 5.83 -26.18
CA MET A 256 -24.38 6.64 -27.26
C MET A 256 -23.36 7.53 -27.96
N ASN A 257 -23.62 7.80 -29.25
CA ASN A 257 -22.80 8.68 -30.11
C ASN A 257 -23.64 9.80 -30.68
N TRP A 258 -23.38 11.05 -30.28
CA TRP A 258 -24.15 12.23 -30.69
C TRP A 258 -23.27 13.36 -31.21
N GLN A 259 -22.35 13.03 -32.15
CA GLN A 259 -21.43 13.98 -32.75
C GLN A 259 -22.12 15.06 -33.58
N HIS A 260 -23.39 14.85 -33.99
CA HIS A 260 -24.20 15.85 -34.69
C HIS A 260 -24.65 17.01 -33.78
N CYS A 261 -24.53 16.84 -32.47
CA CYS A 261 -24.92 17.84 -31.48
C CYS A 261 -23.66 18.52 -30.90
N SER A 262 -23.60 19.84 -31.02
CA SER A 262 -22.53 20.67 -30.50
C SER A 262 -22.92 21.48 -29.25
N ASN A 263 -24.18 21.45 -28.84
CA ASN A 263 -24.64 22.20 -27.66
C ASN A 263 -25.06 21.24 -26.55
N VAL A 264 -24.39 21.35 -25.42
CA VAL A 264 -24.64 20.50 -24.24
C VAL A 264 -24.94 21.37 -23.03
N ALA A 265 -25.98 21.08 -22.28
CA ALA A 265 -26.30 21.79 -21.05
C ALA A 265 -26.40 20.83 -19.86
N PHE A 266 -25.80 21.20 -18.74
CA PHE A 266 -25.99 20.55 -17.45
C PHE A 266 -26.83 21.42 -16.55
N VAL A 267 -28.04 20.97 -16.20
CA VAL A 267 -28.95 21.67 -15.28
C VAL A 267 -28.77 21.06 -13.89
N GLY A 268 -27.80 21.64 -13.14
CA GLY A 268 -27.27 21.05 -11.92
C GLY A 268 -26.20 20.01 -12.18
N LEU A 269 -25.26 19.89 -11.27
CA LEU A 269 -24.16 18.93 -11.34
C LEU A 269 -24.21 17.94 -10.18
N SER A 270 -23.96 16.67 -10.47
CA SER A 270 -23.64 15.70 -9.43
C SER A 270 -22.17 15.82 -9.02
N ASP A 271 -21.79 15.31 -7.85
CA ASP A 271 -20.40 15.27 -7.39
C ASP A 271 -19.52 14.24 -8.17
N SER A 272 -20.09 13.55 -9.18
CA SER A 272 -19.40 12.55 -9.96
C SER A 272 -18.69 13.15 -11.19
N PHE A 273 -17.37 13.27 -11.09
CA PHE A 273 -16.54 13.64 -12.26
C PHE A 273 -16.69 12.65 -13.41
N GLU A 274 -16.74 11.37 -13.13
CA GLU A 274 -16.94 10.32 -14.14
C GLU A 274 -18.23 10.50 -14.94
N ALA A 275 -19.38 10.72 -14.23
CA ALA A 275 -20.64 10.93 -14.88
C ALA A 275 -20.65 12.19 -15.76
N PHE A 276 -20.01 13.27 -15.29
CA PHE A 276 -19.82 14.51 -16.06
C PHE A 276 -18.96 14.26 -17.30
N TYR A 277 -17.79 13.66 -17.13
CA TYR A 277 -16.85 13.35 -18.20
C TYR A 277 -17.51 12.48 -19.28
N GLN A 278 -18.14 11.38 -18.90
CA GLN A 278 -18.81 10.48 -19.83
C GLN A 278 -19.96 11.16 -20.59
N ALA A 279 -20.71 12.03 -19.90
CA ALA A 279 -21.80 12.78 -20.51
C ALA A 279 -21.32 13.79 -21.56
N VAL A 280 -20.24 14.55 -21.30
CA VAL A 280 -19.64 15.46 -22.26
C VAL A 280 -19.12 14.71 -23.47
N ARG A 281 -18.52 13.53 -23.27
CA ARG A 281 -17.96 12.66 -24.31
C ARG A 281 -19.01 12.03 -25.23
N ARG A 282 -20.31 12.25 -25.00
CA ARG A 282 -21.35 11.82 -25.97
C ARG A 282 -21.38 12.71 -27.21
N CYS A 283 -21.08 14.01 -27.06
CA CYS A 283 -21.00 15.00 -28.13
C CYS A 283 -19.56 15.34 -28.49
N TRP A 284 -18.69 15.60 -27.52
CA TRP A 284 -17.29 15.94 -27.72
C TRP A 284 -16.43 14.67 -27.84
N ARG A 285 -16.42 14.11 -29.01
CA ARG A 285 -15.71 12.86 -29.29
C ARG A 285 -15.23 12.81 -30.75
N PHE A 286 -14.42 11.82 -31.06
CA PHE A 286 -13.95 11.58 -32.41
C PHE A 286 -15.10 11.60 -33.42
N GLY A 287 -14.89 12.33 -34.52
CA GLY A 287 -15.90 12.58 -35.58
C GLY A 287 -16.77 13.82 -35.37
N GLN A 288 -16.60 14.55 -34.26
CA GLN A 288 -17.18 15.89 -34.10
C GLN A 288 -16.38 16.90 -34.95
N SER A 289 -17.06 17.68 -35.79
CA SER A 289 -16.45 18.65 -36.68
C SER A 289 -16.59 20.11 -36.22
N HIS A 290 -17.41 20.37 -35.21
CA HIS A 290 -17.68 21.72 -34.70
C HIS A 290 -17.21 21.85 -33.25
N PRO A 291 -16.79 23.04 -32.79
CA PRO A 291 -16.60 23.31 -31.38
C PRO A 291 -17.84 22.92 -30.58
N VAL A 292 -17.61 22.32 -29.39
CA VAL A 292 -18.71 21.92 -28.50
C VAL A 292 -18.85 22.93 -27.39
N ASP A 293 -20.01 23.56 -27.33
CA ASP A 293 -20.38 24.48 -26.27
C ASP A 293 -21.09 23.75 -25.11
N CYS A 294 -20.45 23.72 -23.96
CA CYS A 294 -20.93 23.02 -22.76
C CYS A 294 -21.35 24.05 -21.69
N TYR A 295 -22.64 24.17 -21.46
CA TYR A 295 -23.23 25.11 -20.50
C TYR A 295 -23.46 24.44 -19.16
N ILE A 296 -22.84 24.95 -18.11
CA ILE A 296 -23.03 24.48 -16.74
C ILE A 296 -23.91 25.48 -16.00
N ILE A 297 -25.17 25.11 -15.75
CA ILE A 297 -26.16 25.93 -15.12
C ILE A 297 -26.34 25.50 -13.68
N THR A 298 -25.78 26.27 -12.73
CA THR A 298 -25.73 25.96 -11.30
C THR A 298 -26.24 27.13 -10.45
N SER A 299 -26.54 26.85 -9.19
CA SER A 299 -26.81 27.91 -8.21
C SER A 299 -25.55 28.32 -7.45
N ASN A 300 -25.62 29.45 -6.75
CA ASN A 300 -24.53 29.93 -5.87
C ASN A 300 -24.08 28.88 -4.84
N ALA A 301 -24.99 27.99 -4.41
CA ALA A 301 -24.70 26.93 -3.44
C ALA A 301 -23.94 25.71 -4.01
N GLU A 302 -23.84 25.61 -5.35
CA GLU A 302 -23.17 24.48 -6.03
C GLU A 302 -21.70 24.77 -6.39
N GLY A 303 -21.14 25.90 -6.00
CA GLY A 303 -19.74 26.26 -6.29
C GLY A 303 -18.71 25.27 -5.74
N ALA A 304 -19.01 24.58 -4.65
CA ALA A 304 -18.15 23.53 -4.10
C ALA A 304 -18.10 22.28 -5.00
N VAL A 305 -19.23 21.88 -5.59
CA VAL A 305 -19.33 20.75 -6.53
C VAL A 305 -18.46 21.01 -7.75
N ARG A 306 -18.55 22.21 -8.29
CA ARG A 306 -17.78 22.64 -9.45
C ARG A 306 -16.28 22.63 -9.18
N ARG A 307 -15.82 23.19 -8.04
CA ARG A 307 -14.41 23.15 -7.64
C ARG A 307 -13.92 21.70 -7.47
N ASN A 308 -14.78 20.82 -6.95
CA ASN A 308 -14.44 19.41 -6.78
C ASN A 308 -14.28 18.69 -8.14
N ILE A 309 -15.15 18.96 -9.11
CA ILE A 309 -15.03 18.40 -10.48
C ILE A 309 -13.76 18.90 -11.14
N ALA A 310 -13.48 20.22 -11.10
CA ALA A 310 -12.25 20.78 -11.68
C ALA A 310 -10.97 20.22 -11.05
N ARG A 311 -10.97 20.00 -9.73
CA ARG A 311 -9.86 19.34 -9.02
C ARG A 311 -9.65 17.92 -9.50
N LYS A 312 -10.73 17.13 -9.64
CA LYS A 312 -10.67 15.74 -10.12
C LYS A 312 -10.22 15.66 -11.57
N GLU A 313 -10.66 16.58 -12.41
CA GLU A 313 -10.24 16.70 -13.80
C GLU A 313 -8.73 16.97 -13.91
N ALA A 314 -8.22 17.93 -13.14
CA ALA A 314 -6.78 18.22 -13.10
C ALA A 314 -5.96 17.01 -12.60
N GLN A 315 -6.48 16.26 -11.63
CA GLN A 315 -5.85 15.05 -11.12
C GLN A 315 -5.83 13.93 -12.18
N ALA A 316 -6.93 13.73 -12.90
CA ALA A 316 -7.03 12.74 -13.98
C ALA A 316 -6.08 13.11 -15.14
N SER A 317 -6.00 14.38 -15.53
CA SER A 317 -5.06 14.86 -16.57
C SER A 317 -3.61 14.62 -16.15
N LYS A 318 -3.24 15.00 -14.93
CA LYS A 318 -1.89 14.75 -14.38
C LYS A 318 -1.55 13.25 -14.39
N MET A 319 -2.49 12.39 -14.01
CA MET A 319 -2.32 10.94 -14.02
C MET A 319 -2.02 10.44 -15.44
N MET A 320 -2.84 10.80 -16.41
CA MET A 320 -2.67 10.38 -17.81
C MET A 320 -1.34 10.87 -18.40
N GLU A 321 -0.97 12.13 -18.16
CA GLU A 321 0.32 12.68 -18.58
C GLU A 321 1.51 11.92 -17.97
N SER A 322 1.42 11.59 -16.70
CA SER A 322 2.47 10.86 -15.99
C SER A 322 2.62 9.44 -16.54
N ILE A 323 1.53 8.73 -16.81
CA ILE A 323 1.59 7.39 -17.40
C ILE A 323 2.20 7.46 -18.81
N VAL A 324 1.70 8.34 -19.67
CA VAL A 324 2.21 8.51 -21.05
C VAL A 324 3.70 8.86 -21.05
N LYS A 325 4.13 9.76 -20.18
CA LYS A 325 5.54 10.13 -20.03
C LYS A 325 6.43 8.94 -19.73
N HIS A 326 5.97 8.02 -18.87
CA HIS A 326 6.77 6.88 -18.43
C HIS A 326 6.62 5.64 -19.31
N MET A 327 5.63 5.60 -20.23
CA MET A 327 5.48 4.51 -21.19
C MET A 327 6.56 4.50 -22.28
N LYS A 328 7.08 5.68 -22.68
CA LYS A 328 8.06 5.80 -23.77
C LYS A 328 9.41 5.22 -23.35
N GLY A 329 9.81 4.14 -23.99
CA GLY A 329 11.14 3.54 -23.82
C GLY A 329 11.24 2.41 -22.81
N LEU A 330 10.14 1.84 -22.34
CA LEU A 330 10.13 0.83 -21.33
C LEU A 330 10.03 -0.60 -21.89
N SER A 331 11.07 -1.40 -21.64
CA SER A 331 11.01 -2.85 -21.76
C SER A 331 10.57 -3.44 -20.42
N ILE A 332 9.62 -4.39 -20.45
CA ILE A 332 9.02 -5.03 -19.26
C ILE A 332 10.07 -5.59 -18.28
N LYS A 333 11.21 -6.07 -18.79
CA LYS A 333 12.31 -6.57 -17.94
C LYS A 333 13.06 -5.47 -17.19
N GLN A 334 13.19 -4.27 -17.77
CA GLN A 334 13.86 -3.14 -17.13
C GLN A 334 12.98 -2.49 -16.05
N LEU A 335 11.67 -2.56 -16.19
CA LEU A 335 10.70 -1.97 -15.26
C LEU A 335 10.65 -2.68 -13.92
N ARG A 336 10.61 -4.00 -13.90
CA ARG A 336 10.67 -4.75 -12.64
C ARG A 336 11.94 -4.49 -11.84
N ARG A 337 13.08 -4.23 -12.52
CA ARG A 337 14.36 -3.89 -11.90
C ARG A 337 14.44 -2.43 -11.40
N ASN A 338 13.80 -1.48 -12.07
CA ASN A 338 13.94 -0.04 -11.78
C ASN A 338 12.85 0.51 -10.82
N VAL A 339 11.72 -0.17 -10.68
CA VAL A 339 10.68 0.21 -9.71
C VAL A 339 11.07 -0.20 -8.29
N MET A 340 11.81 -1.29 -8.18
CA MET A 340 12.42 -1.70 -6.93
C MET A 340 13.80 -1.07 -6.85
N ASN A 341 13.92 0.06 -6.19
CA ASN A 341 15.17 0.82 -6.04
C ASN A 341 16.19 0.09 -5.13
N TYR A 342 16.25 -1.25 -5.24
CA TYR A 342 17.22 -2.10 -4.57
C TYR A 342 17.75 -3.18 -5.53
N GLU A 343 19.01 -3.56 -5.31
CA GLU A 343 19.66 -4.62 -6.07
C GLU A 343 19.33 -5.97 -5.44
N GLU A 344 19.15 -6.99 -6.27
CA GLU A 344 18.96 -8.36 -5.83
C GLU A 344 20.23 -9.17 -6.09
N GLU A 345 20.78 -9.76 -5.03
CA GLU A 345 21.94 -10.62 -5.09
C GLU A 345 21.87 -11.68 -3.99
N GLU A 346 22.60 -12.77 -4.16
CA GLU A 346 22.71 -13.82 -3.16
C GLU A 346 24.17 -14.04 -2.82
N PHE A 347 24.44 -14.10 -1.56
CA PHE A 347 25.75 -14.42 -1.00
C PHE A 347 25.62 -15.67 -0.16
N GLU A 348 26.58 -16.57 -0.28
CA GLU A 348 26.61 -17.81 0.49
C GLU A 348 28.00 -18.16 0.97
N GLY A 349 28.04 -18.99 1.99
CA GLY A 349 29.25 -19.60 2.55
C GLY A 349 28.90 -20.86 3.32
N LYS A 350 29.87 -21.41 4.02
CA LYS A 350 29.64 -22.63 4.78
C LYS A 350 28.71 -22.37 5.97
N GLY A 351 27.48 -22.88 5.89
CA GLY A 351 26.49 -22.73 6.95
C GLY A 351 25.72 -21.41 6.96
N TRP A 352 25.87 -20.57 5.94
CA TRP A 352 25.11 -19.31 5.89
C TRP A 352 24.72 -18.91 4.45
N LYS A 353 23.58 -18.23 4.34
CA LYS A 353 23.10 -17.58 3.12
C LYS A 353 22.56 -16.19 3.46
N LEU A 354 22.88 -15.20 2.63
CA LEU A 354 22.40 -13.83 2.75
C LEU A 354 21.81 -13.39 1.43
N TYR A 355 20.57 -12.92 1.48
CA TYR A 355 19.88 -12.35 0.34
C TYR A 355 19.94 -10.82 0.41
N LEU A 356 20.43 -10.19 -0.64
CA LEU A 356 20.26 -8.76 -0.85
C LEU A 356 18.90 -8.54 -1.49
N GLY A 357 18.04 -7.69 -0.91
CA GLY A 357 16.72 -7.36 -1.43
C GLY A 357 15.67 -7.11 -0.37
N ASP A 358 14.43 -6.97 -0.82
CA ASP A 358 13.28 -6.77 0.07
C ASP A 358 12.92 -8.05 0.82
N ALA A 359 12.81 -7.93 2.16
CA ALA A 359 12.49 -9.05 3.03
C ALA A 359 11.13 -9.70 2.70
N VAL A 360 10.13 -8.90 2.35
CA VAL A 360 8.77 -9.39 2.02
C VAL A 360 8.78 -10.27 0.77
N GLN A 361 9.68 -10.00 -0.18
CA GLN A 361 9.80 -10.77 -1.42
C GLN A 361 10.79 -11.92 -1.30
N ARG A 362 11.97 -11.65 -0.71
CA ARG A 362 13.03 -12.67 -0.60
C ARG A 362 12.65 -13.82 0.31
N ILE A 363 11.79 -13.61 1.29
CA ILE A 363 11.31 -14.66 2.20
C ILE A 363 10.57 -15.79 1.47
N ASP A 364 10.01 -15.54 0.29
CA ASP A 364 9.34 -16.56 -0.54
C ASP A 364 10.28 -17.63 -1.07
N GLN A 365 11.57 -17.33 -1.14
CA GLN A 365 12.61 -18.28 -1.57
C GLN A 365 13.05 -19.23 -0.44
N ILE A 366 12.58 -19.01 0.79
CA ILE A 366 12.90 -19.84 1.94
C ILE A 366 11.86 -20.95 2.07
N GLU A 367 12.35 -22.18 2.26
CA GLU A 367 11.53 -23.36 2.41
C GLU A 367 10.62 -23.27 3.65
N SER A 368 9.38 -23.76 3.52
CA SER A 368 8.44 -23.82 4.64
C SER A 368 8.98 -24.70 5.76
N GLU A 369 8.73 -24.29 7.00
CA GLU A 369 9.09 -25.05 8.21
C GLU A 369 10.58 -25.42 8.31
N SER A 370 11.46 -24.59 7.77
CA SER A 370 12.91 -24.79 7.77
C SER A 370 13.65 -24.01 8.85
N ILE A 371 13.04 -23.00 9.45
CA ILE A 371 13.66 -22.09 10.39
C ILE A 371 13.43 -22.54 11.84
N GLY A 372 14.53 -22.77 12.58
CA GLY A 372 14.49 -23.19 13.97
C GLY A 372 14.32 -22.04 14.99
N LEU A 373 14.83 -20.85 14.67
CA LEU A 373 14.69 -19.65 15.49
C LEU A 373 14.80 -18.41 14.60
N SER A 374 13.94 -17.42 14.80
CA SER A 374 14.12 -16.09 14.22
C SER A 374 14.47 -15.08 15.31
N VAL A 375 15.52 -14.26 15.09
CA VAL A 375 15.94 -13.19 16.02
C VAL A 375 16.28 -11.96 15.18
N PHE A 376 15.66 -10.82 15.47
CA PHE A 376 15.92 -9.58 14.74
C PHE A 376 15.38 -8.34 15.46
N SER A 377 15.82 -7.17 15.00
CA SER A 377 15.22 -5.87 15.32
C SER A 377 14.54 -5.32 14.08
N PRO A 378 13.23 -5.00 14.11
CA PRO A 378 12.59 -4.31 13.00
C PRO A 378 13.10 -2.87 12.89
N PRO A 379 12.98 -2.20 11.74
CA PRO A 379 13.19 -0.76 11.64
C PRO A 379 12.27 0.01 12.60
N PHE A 380 12.78 1.08 13.21
CA PHE A 380 12.01 1.89 14.16
C PHE A 380 11.35 3.08 13.44
N PRO A 381 10.00 3.23 13.51
CA PRO A 381 9.30 4.29 12.81
C PRO A 381 9.76 5.68 13.28
N GLY A 382 10.12 6.54 12.31
CA GLY A 382 10.52 7.92 12.55
C GLY A 382 11.85 8.13 13.26
N MET A 383 12.59 7.07 13.59
CA MET A 383 13.88 7.18 14.27
C MET A 383 15.07 7.14 13.29
N TYR A 384 15.04 6.24 12.32
CA TYR A 384 16.15 6.04 11.37
C TYR A 384 15.63 5.75 9.96
N ALA A 385 16.19 6.43 8.95
CA ALA A 385 16.04 6.09 7.54
C ALA A 385 17.34 5.43 7.06
N TYR A 386 17.24 4.19 6.57
CA TYR A 386 18.41 3.41 6.16
C TYR A 386 18.73 3.55 4.68
N THR A 387 17.68 3.69 3.85
CA THR A 387 17.80 3.87 2.40
C THR A 387 16.78 4.89 1.89
N ASN A 388 16.93 5.32 0.64
CA ASN A 388 15.90 6.11 -0.04
C ASN A 388 14.85 5.22 -0.73
N SER A 389 14.92 3.90 -0.55
CA SER A 389 13.97 2.97 -1.15
C SER A 389 12.58 3.11 -0.53
N VAL A 390 11.56 2.99 -1.35
CA VAL A 390 10.15 2.92 -0.89
C VAL A 390 9.87 1.67 -0.05
N ASN A 391 10.70 0.64 -0.22
CA ASN A 391 10.61 -0.63 0.50
C ASN A 391 11.25 -0.58 1.89
N ASP A 392 11.96 0.50 2.22
CA ASP A 392 12.55 0.67 3.54
C ASP A 392 11.48 1.06 4.56
N MET A 393 11.11 0.11 5.40
CA MET A 393 10.14 0.30 6.48
C MET A 393 10.57 1.38 7.49
N GLY A 394 11.88 1.70 7.58
CA GLY A 394 12.41 2.77 8.41
C GLY A 394 12.03 4.18 7.95
N ASN A 395 11.62 4.34 6.69
CA ASN A 395 11.17 5.63 6.13
C ASN A 395 9.77 6.05 6.62
N VAL A 396 9.08 5.20 7.36
CA VAL A 396 7.74 5.48 7.91
C VAL A 396 7.85 6.32 9.18
N LYS A 397 6.99 7.32 9.32
CA LYS A 397 7.03 8.27 10.46
C LYS A 397 6.08 7.91 11.61
N ASP A 398 5.04 7.15 11.34
CA ASP A 398 4.02 6.77 12.33
C ASP A 398 3.99 5.26 12.56
N ILE A 399 3.52 4.86 13.74
CA ILE A 399 3.46 3.45 14.16
C ILE A 399 2.41 2.68 13.35
N GLU A 400 1.26 3.27 13.08
CA GLU A 400 0.16 2.62 12.40
C GLU A 400 0.58 2.16 11.00
N THR A 401 1.21 3.03 10.23
CA THR A 401 1.74 2.68 8.91
C THR A 401 2.86 1.64 9.00
N MET A 402 3.73 1.75 10.01
CA MET A 402 4.80 0.76 10.24
C MET A 402 4.21 -0.63 10.52
N ILE A 403 3.19 -0.72 11.35
CA ILE A 403 2.51 -1.98 11.70
C ILE A 403 1.86 -2.59 10.47
N GLU A 404 1.20 -1.79 9.62
CA GLU A 404 0.63 -2.28 8.37
C GLU A 404 1.70 -2.80 7.40
N HIS A 405 2.86 -2.15 7.30
CA HIS A 405 3.98 -2.66 6.50
C HIS A 405 4.57 -3.93 7.09
N PHE A 406 4.73 -3.97 8.41
CA PHE A 406 5.31 -5.11 9.09
C PHE A 406 4.41 -6.35 9.03
N ARG A 407 3.08 -6.15 8.94
CA ARG A 407 2.09 -7.21 8.74
C ARG A 407 2.43 -8.11 7.55
N TYR A 408 2.89 -7.53 6.42
CA TYR A 408 3.24 -8.30 5.22
C TYR A 408 4.38 -9.27 5.42
N LEU A 409 5.30 -8.95 6.32
CA LEU A 409 6.43 -9.82 6.64
C LEU A 409 6.05 -10.91 7.62
N VAL A 410 5.24 -10.60 8.64
CA VAL A 410 4.97 -11.51 9.77
C VAL A 410 3.75 -12.38 9.58
N CYS A 411 2.97 -12.16 8.51
CA CYS A 411 1.73 -12.90 8.23
C CYS A 411 1.96 -14.41 7.98
N GLY A 412 0.84 -15.15 7.97
CA GLY A 412 0.83 -16.61 7.85
C GLY A 412 1.53 -17.16 6.62
N GLU A 413 1.51 -16.41 5.52
CA GLU A 413 2.10 -16.82 4.22
C GLU A 413 3.61 -16.53 4.12
N LYS A 414 4.19 -15.77 5.05
CA LYS A 414 5.59 -15.31 5.03
C LYS A 414 6.38 -15.87 6.22
N LEU A 415 6.63 -15.06 7.25
CA LEU A 415 7.48 -15.45 8.37
C LEU A 415 6.91 -16.65 9.14
N LEU A 416 5.60 -16.66 9.39
CA LEU A 416 4.97 -17.79 10.09
C LEU A 416 5.10 -19.09 9.27
N ARG A 417 5.02 -19.02 7.93
CA ARG A 417 5.19 -20.19 7.02
C ARG A 417 6.55 -20.86 7.17
N ILE A 418 7.62 -20.08 7.17
CA ILE A 418 8.99 -20.59 7.15
C ILE A 418 9.46 -21.12 8.51
N MET A 419 8.84 -20.69 9.62
CA MET A 419 9.18 -21.18 10.95
C MET A 419 8.71 -22.62 11.16
N MET A 420 9.49 -23.42 11.86
CA MET A 420 9.07 -24.75 12.31
C MET A 420 7.96 -24.62 13.37
N PRO A 421 6.97 -25.53 13.40
CA PRO A 421 5.94 -25.54 14.45
C PRO A 421 6.55 -25.55 15.85
N GLY A 422 5.94 -24.84 16.80
CA GLY A 422 6.38 -24.78 18.18
C GLY A 422 7.72 -24.06 18.42
N ARG A 423 8.30 -23.41 17.40
CA ARG A 423 9.56 -22.68 17.51
C ARG A 423 9.33 -21.18 17.71
N SER A 424 10.36 -20.51 18.21
CA SER A 424 10.31 -19.12 18.64
C SER A 424 10.74 -18.13 17.59
N CYS A 425 10.04 -16.98 17.55
CA CYS A 425 10.44 -15.75 16.88
C CYS A 425 10.66 -14.68 17.95
N CYS A 426 11.87 -14.13 18.01
CA CYS A 426 12.29 -13.15 19.01
C CYS A 426 12.49 -11.79 18.35
N ILE A 427 11.68 -10.80 18.74
CA ILE A 427 11.69 -9.45 18.18
C ILE A 427 12.25 -8.48 19.22
N HIS A 428 13.41 -7.90 18.93
CA HIS A 428 14.01 -6.86 19.78
C HIS A 428 13.51 -5.49 19.38
N LEU A 429 12.99 -4.74 20.32
CA LEU A 429 12.47 -3.39 20.09
C LEU A 429 12.56 -2.50 21.34
N THR A 430 12.25 -1.22 21.15
CA THR A 430 12.08 -0.21 22.22
C THR A 430 10.85 0.63 21.93
N GLN A 431 10.33 1.33 22.94
CA GLN A 431 9.26 2.31 22.75
C GLN A 431 9.75 3.52 21.94
N VAL A 432 8.84 4.17 21.24
CA VAL A 432 9.13 5.33 20.39
C VAL A 432 8.77 6.63 21.14
N PRO A 433 9.70 7.58 21.30
CA PRO A 433 9.37 8.88 21.91
C PRO A 433 8.38 9.68 21.06
N ALA A 434 7.44 10.37 21.73
CA ALA A 434 6.57 11.36 21.12
C ALA A 434 7.13 12.78 21.38
N PHE A 435 7.16 13.60 20.34
CA PHE A 435 7.70 14.96 20.39
C PHE A 435 6.59 16.00 20.19
N LYS A 436 6.55 17.03 21.03
CA LYS A 436 5.52 18.09 20.99
C LYS A 436 5.41 18.76 19.61
N SER A 437 6.52 18.90 18.90
CA SER A 437 6.55 19.53 17.57
C SER A 437 5.95 18.68 16.45
N VAL A 438 5.86 17.35 16.64
CA VAL A 438 5.41 16.39 15.64
C VAL A 438 4.08 15.78 16.08
N ASP A 439 3.99 15.35 17.35
CA ASP A 439 2.89 14.54 17.88
C ASP A 439 1.90 15.39 18.71
N GLY A 440 2.22 16.65 18.99
CA GLY A 440 1.40 17.55 19.81
C GLY A 440 1.54 17.38 21.32
N TYR A 441 2.21 16.31 21.77
CA TYR A 441 2.47 16.01 23.20
C TYR A 441 3.88 15.46 23.39
N ILE A 442 4.33 15.42 24.67
CA ILE A 442 5.57 14.74 25.08
C ILE A 442 5.18 13.46 25.79
N GLY A 443 5.75 12.32 25.42
CA GLY A 443 5.47 11.04 26.01
C GLY A 443 6.05 9.89 25.18
N LEU A 444 5.41 8.73 25.26
CA LEU A 444 5.79 7.54 24.50
C LEU A 444 4.64 7.10 23.59
N LYS A 445 5.02 6.57 22.44
CA LYS A 445 4.13 5.83 21.55
C LYS A 445 4.33 4.35 21.82
N ASP A 446 3.23 3.62 22.02
CA ASP A 446 3.30 2.19 22.36
C ASP A 446 3.58 1.32 21.11
N PHE A 447 4.83 1.29 20.70
CA PHE A 447 5.26 0.42 19.60
C PHE A 447 5.29 -1.06 20.02
N ARG A 448 5.68 -1.34 21.26
CA ARG A 448 5.70 -2.71 21.81
C ARG A 448 4.31 -3.34 21.81
N GLY A 449 3.31 -2.67 22.35
CA GLY A 449 1.93 -3.19 22.37
C GLY A 449 1.35 -3.35 20.97
N ALA A 450 1.68 -2.43 20.04
CA ALA A 450 1.25 -2.53 18.66
C ALA A 450 1.84 -3.76 17.93
N VAL A 451 3.12 -4.09 18.18
CA VAL A 451 3.76 -5.30 17.62
C VAL A 451 3.17 -6.56 18.24
N ILE A 452 2.94 -6.60 19.56
CA ILE A 452 2.31 -7.77 20.20
C ILE A 452 0.94 -8.04 19.59
N LYS A 453 0.10 -7.01 19.49
CA LYS A 453 -1.24 -7.12 18.91
C LYS A 453 -1.20 -7.61 17.46
N LEU A 454 -0.31 -7.05 16.64
CA LEU A 454 -0.12 -7.47 15.26
C LEU A 454 0.24 -8.97 15.17
N MET A 455 1.21 -9.41 15.95
CA MET A 455 1.66 -10.81 15.92
C MET A 455 0.53 -11.76 16.31
N GLU A 456 -0.26 -11.44 17.34
CA GLU A 456 -1.42 -12.24 17.75
C GLU A 456 -2.50 -12.27 16.65
N GLU A 457 -2.77 -11.15 15.99
CA GLU A 457 -3.71 -11.05 14.84
C GLU A 457 -3.27 -11.91 13.65
N GLU A 458 -1.95 -12.07 13.45
CA GLU A 458 -1.38 -12.90 12.37
C GLU A 458 -1.17 -14.38 12.79
N GLY A 459 -1.69 -14.78 13.94
CA GLY A 459 -1.73 -16.17 14.37
C GLY A 459 -0.53 -16.64 15.19
N TRP A 460 0.34 -15.74 15.65
CA TRP A 460 1.42 -16.07 16.58
C TRP A 460 0.91 -16.17 18.02
N ILE A 461 1.55 -16.98 18.82
CA ILE A 461 1.31 -17.05 20.26
C ILE A 461 2.31 -16.12 20.95
N TYR A 462 1.82 -15.10 21.65
CA TYR A 462 2.67 -14.30 22.54
C TYR A 462 3.10 -15.17 23.72
N TYR A 463 4.40 -15.42 23.84
CA TYR A 463 4.93 -16.41 24.79
C TYR A 463 5.60 -15.79 26.00
N GLY A 464 6.14 -14.59 25.85
CA GLY A 464 6.77 -13.84 26.93
C GLY A 464 7.65 -12.70 26.43
N GLU A 465 8.30 -12.02 27.35
CA GLU A 465 9.24 -10.95 27.05
C GLU A 465 10.32 -10.82 28.11
N VAL A 466 11.41 -10.23 27.71
CA VAL A 466 12.50 -9.82 28.62
C VAL A 466 12.70 -8.31 28.47
N CYS A 467 12.78 -7.62 29.61
CA CYS A 467 13.20 -6.22 29.66
C CYS A 467 14.75 -6.18 29.69
N ILE A 468 15.34 -5.40 28.78
CA ILE A 468 16.79 -5.25 28.70
C ILE A 468 17.18 -3.90 29.28
N ASP A 469 17.95 -3.91 30.38
CA ASP A 469 18.45 -2.70 31.01
C ASP A 469 19.44 -1.97 30.09
N LYS A 470 19.30 -0.65 30.00
CA LYS A 470 20.15 0.23 29.16
C LYS A 470 20.69 1.38 29.98
N ASP A 471 21.90 1.82 29.60
CA ASP A 471 22.43 3.05 30.18
C ASP A 471 21.54 4.25 29.83
N PRO A 472 20.99 4.91 30.85
CA PRO A 472 20.08 6.01 30.63
C PRO A 472 20.66 7.15 29.79
N GLN A 473 21.91 7.54 29.98
CA GLN A 473 22.51 8.66 29.25
C GLN A 473 22.76 8.30 27.79
N VAL A 474 23.27 7.09 27.53
CA VAL A 474 23.49 6.58 26.18
C VAL A 474 22.16 6.49 25.43
N LYS A 475 21.11 6.01 26.09
CA LYS A 475 19.78 5.88 25.51
C LYS A 475 19.18 7.24 25.13
N ALA A 476 19.29 8.27 25.98
CA ALA A 476 18.81 9.61 25.68
C ALA A 476 19.50 10.25 24.46
N ILE A 477 20.80 10.07 24.37
CA ILE A 477 21.57 10.61 23.23
C ILE A 477 21.07 9.94 21.92
N ARG A 478 20.85 8.64 21.94
CA ARG A 478 20.41 7.85 20.77
C ARG A 478 18.98 8.14 20.34
N THR A 479 18.07 8.23 21.30
CA THR A 479 16.64 8.45 21.02
C THR A 479 16.25 9.92 20.91
N LYS A 480 17.20 10.84 21.21
CA LYS A 480 16.97 12.29 21.33
C LYS A 480 15.92 12.65 22.41
N ASP A 481 15.58 11.69 23.25
CA ASP A 481 14.64 11.85 24.36
C ASP A 481 15.33 12.56 25.53
N ARG A 482 14.73 13.66 25.99
CA ARG A 482 15.27 14.49 27.07
C ARG A 482 14.46 14.41 28.36
N GLY A 483 13.40 13.63 28.41
CA GLY A 483 12.44 13.59 29.51
C GLY A 483 13.04 13.13 30.84
N TRP A 484 14.17 12.39 30.86
CA TRP A 484 14.79 11.87 32.09
C TRP A 484 16.22 12.43 32.34
N LEU A 485 16.61 13.47 31.61
CA LEU A 485 17.88 14.14 31.90
C LEU A 485 17.81 14.94 33.21
N PHE A 486 18.91 14.97 33.97
CA PHE A 486 19.02 15.72 35.21
C PHE A 486 18.61 17.20 35.04
N LYS A 487 18.90 17.79 33.89
CA LYS A 487 18.47 19.16 33.57
C LYS A 487 16.96 19.31 33.54
N THR A 488 16.23 18.30 33.09
CA THR A 488 14.75 18.27 33.07
C THR A 488 14.23 18.14 34.50
N LEU A 489 14.80 17.24 35.30
CA LEU A 489 14.49 17.12 36.72
C LEU A 489 14.72 18.43 37.47
N ALA A 490 15.86 19.10 37.25
CA ALA A 490 16.20 20.35 37.93
C ALA A 490 15.32 21.53 37.49
N LYS A 491 14.78 21.52 36.26
CA LYS A 491 13.93 22.60 35.76
C LYS A 491 12.47 22.42 36.11
N ASP A 492 11.93 21.24 35.86
CA ASP A 492 10.55 20.88 36.12
C ASP A 492 10.39 19.37 36.03
N SER A 493 10.28 18.72 37.20
CA SER A 493 10.17 17.26 37.31
C SER A 493 8.85 16.71 36.77
N SER A 494 7.82 17.53 36.54
CA SER A 494 6.56 17.09 35.92
C SER A 494 6.73 16.65 34.46
N HIS A 495 7.84 17.05 33.83
CA HIS A 495 8.21 16.63 32.48
C HIS A 495 9.18 15.46 32.45
N MET A 496 9.53 14.92 33.64
CA MET A 496 10.46 13.79 33.75
C MET A 496 9.71 12.46 33.63
N HIS A 497 10.26 11.56 32.83
CA HIS A 497 9.84 10.15 32.79
C HIS A 497 11.05 9.22 32.89
N MET A 498 10.83 7.93 33.10
CA MET A 498 11.90 6.95 33.21
C MET A 498 12.58 6.72 31.84
N ALA A 499 13.85 6.33 31.89
CA ALA A 499 14.60 5.95 30.69
C ALA A 499 13.93 4.78 29.96
N LEU A 500 14.05 4.78 28.62
CA LEU A 500 13.50 3.71 27.79
C LEU A 500 14.33 2.44 27.93
N ALA A 501 13.67 1.34 28.33
CA ALA A 501 14.23 0.01 28.21
C ALA A 501 14.14 -0.50 26.78
N ASP A 502 14.94 -1.51 26.43
CA ASP A 502 14.70 -2.36 25.29
C ASP A 502 13.92 -3.61 25.74
N TYR A 503 13.25 -4.24 24.81
CA TYR A 503 12.49 -5.45 25.04
C TYR A 503 12.87 -6.50 24.01
N LEU A 504 12.98 -7.76 24.43
CA LEU A 504 13.00 -8.91 23.55
C LEU A 504 11.65 -9.63 23.70
N LEU A 505 10.77 -9.46 22.71
CA LEU A 505 9.48 -10.12 22.68
C LEU A 505 9.65 -11.52 22.10
N GLN A 506 9.12 -12.52 22.76
CA GLN A 506 9.13 -13.91 22.29
C GLN A 506 7.74 -14.32 21.84
N PHE A 507 7.65 -14.72 20.58
CA PHE A 507 6.46 -15.32 19.97
C PHE A 507 6.74 -16.76 19.58
N ARG A 508 5.70 -17.58 19.55
CA ARG A 508 5.81 -18.98 19.18
C ARG A 508 4.86 -19.30 18.02
N LYS A 509 5.35 -20.02 17.00
CA LYS A 509 4.47 -20.59 16.00
C LYS A 509 3.57 -21.66 16.63
N PRO A 510 2.24 -21.68 16.37
CA PRO A 510 1.36 -22.77 16.79
C PRO A 510 1.85 -24.13 16.30
N GLY A 511 1.50 -25.18 17.05
CA GLY A 511 1.85 -26.56 16.75
C GLY A 511 2.93 -27.14 17.67
N ASP A 512 3.17 -28.42 17.53
CA ASP A 512 4.15 -29.16 18.32
C ASP A 512 5.54 -29.07 17.71
N ASN A 513 6.55 -28.86 18.55
CA ASN A 513 7.94 -28.81 18.12
C ASN A 513 8.41 -30.23 17.70
N PRO A 514 8.79 -30.44 16.44
CA PRO A 514 9.20 -31.76 15.93
C PRO A 514 10.56 -32.21 16.48
N LYS A 515 11.38 -31.29 17.01
CA LYS A 515 12.71 -31.55 17.54
C LYS A 515 12.91 -30.80 18.87
N GLU A 516 12.98 -31.52 19.96
CA GLU A 516 13.21 -30.95 21.31
C GLU A 516 14.44 -30.04 21.30
N ILE A 517 14.34 -28.88 21.98
CA ILE A 517 15.47 -28.01 22.20
C ILE A 517 16.14 -28.47 23.50
N ARG A 518 17.38 -28.92 23.39
CA ARG A 518 18.14 -29.45 24.50
C ARG A 518 19.29 -28.52 24.91
N ALA A 519 18.96 -27.29 25.27
CA ALA A 519 19.91 -26.37 25.90
C ALA A 519 20.11 -26.77 27.36
N GLY A 520 20.66 -27.94 27.60
CA GLY A 520 20.78 -28.49 28.94
C GLY A 520 21.80 -27.76 29.80
N ILE A 521 21.49 -27.62 31.10
CA ILE A 521 22.36 -27.12 32.16
C ILE A 521 23.23 -28.22 32.80
N SER A 522 23.20 -29.44 32.26
CA SER A 522 24.01 -30.55 32.79
C SER A 522 24.50 -31.48 31.68
N GLN A 523 25.65 -32.14 31.92
CA GLN A 523 26.27 -33.11 31.01
C GLN A 523 25.37 -34.29 30.60
N ARG A 524 24.21 -34.45 31.22
CA ARG A 524 23.21 -35.47 30.87
C ARG A 524 22.61 -35.29 29.48
N TYR A 525 22.67 -34.11 28.92
CA TYR A 525 21.90 -33.78 27.73
C TYR A 525 22.72 -33.76 26.45
N ASP A 526 23.95 -34.18 26.49
CA ASP A 526 24.81 -34.37 25.31
C ASP A 526 24.71 -33.24 24.28
N ASN A 527 24.72 -32.00 24.78
CA ASN A 527 24.67 -30.78 23.97
C ASN A 527 25.73 -29.77 24.46
N PRO A 528 27.03 -30.11 24.30
CA PRO A 528 28.12 -29.30 24.81
C PRO A 528 28.16 -27.90 24.25
N GLU A 529 27.65 -27.69 23.05
CA GLU A 529 27.75 -26.42 22.35
C GLU A 529 26.58 -25.47 22.57
N GLY A 530 25.48 -25.98 23.10
CA GLY A 530 24.33 -25.21 23.55
C GLY A 530 24.30 -25.00 25.05
N TRP A 531 25.34 -25.36 25.75
CA TRP A 531 25.35 -25.37 27.19
C TRP A 531 25.22 -24.01 27.81
N ILE A 532 24.32 -23.99 28.79
CA ILE A 532 24.11 -22.87 29.70
C ILE A 532 24.49 -23.40 31.09
N THR A 533 25.38 -22.71 31.79
CA THR A 533 25.72 -23.05 33.18
C THR A 533 24.53 -22.77 34.10
N SER A 534 24.54 -23.33 35.30
CA SER A 534 23.47 -23.04 36.29
C SER A 534 23.41 -21.54 36.62
N GLU A 535 24.56 -20.89 36.72
CA GLU A 535 24.70 -19.46 36.98
C GLU A 535 24.12 -18.63 35.81
N GLU A 536 24.50 -18.96 34.56
CA GLU A 536 23.94 -18.33 33.35
C GLU A 536 22.42 -18.53 33.31
N TRP A 537 21.92 -19.74 33.60
CA TRP A 537 20.47 -20.01 33.59
C TRP A 537 19.71 -19.16 34.61
N ILE A 538 20.23 -19.06 35.85
CA ILE A 538 19.61 -18.23 36.90
C ILE A 538 19.53 -16.77 36.46
N GLU A 539 20.60 -16.25 35.82
CA GLU A 539 20.65 -14.88 35.32
C GLU A 539 19.71 -14.68 34.09
N TRP A 540 19.68 -15.65 33.16
CA TRP A 540 18.97 -15.52 31.92
C TRP A 540 17.48 -15.85 32.01
N ALA A 541 17.07 -16.59 33.01
CA ALA A 541 15.67 -16.84 33.34
C ALA A 541 14.98 -15.62 34.00
N ALA A 542 15.74 -14.61 34.39
CA ALA A 542 15.19 -13.41 35.00
C ALA A 542 14.39 -12.57 33.95
N PRO A 543 13.30 -11.91 34.37
CA PRO A 543 12.49 -11.05 33.44
C PRO A 543 13.21 -9.77 33.05
N VAL A 544 14.35 -9.47 33.67
CA VAL A 544 15.22 -8.33 33.34
C VAL A 544 16.62 -8.84 33.07
N TRP A 545 17.13 -8.58 31.89
CA TRP A 545 18.55 -8.78 31.57
C TRP A 545 19.30 -7.51 31.81
N TYR A 546 20.07 -7.51 32.92
CA TYR A 546 20.81 -6.34 33.32
C TYR A 546 22.03 -6.11 32.45
N ARG A 547 22.43 -4.83 32.30
CA ARG A 547 23.72 -4.46 31.72
C ARG A 547 24.85 -4.90 32.64
N GLN A 548 26.01 -5.19 32.05
CA GLN A 548 27.19 -5.59 32.82
C GLN A 548 27.59 -4.50 33.81
N SER A 549 27.77 -4.90 35.06
CA SER A 549 28.21 -4.05 36.15
C SER A 549 28.94 -4.89 37.20
N GLN A 550 29.45 -4.27 38.24
CA GLN A 550 30.02 -5.01 39.38
C GLN A 550 29.00 -5.94 40.10
N TYR A 551 27.70 -5.59 40.01
CA TYR A 551 26.61 -6.40 40.59
C TYR A 551 26.08 -7.48 39.64
N TYR A 552 26.29 -7.28 38.34
CA TYR A 552 25.88 -8.20 37.27
C TYR A 552 27.03 -8.44 36.33
N PRO A 553 28.06 -9.22 36.75
CA PRO A 553 29.28 -9.42 35.95
C PRO A 553 29.01 -10.15 34.62
N GLY A 554 28.00 -11.05 34.60
CA GLY A 554 27.52 -11.75 33.41
C GLY A 554 26.54 -10.92 32.54
N GLY A 555 26.22 -9.69 32.94
CA GLY A 555 25.25 -8.84 32.27
C GLY A 555 25.65 -8.48 30.84
N ILE A 556 24.70 -7.91 30.08
CA ILE A 556 24.90 -7.54 28.67
C ILE A 556 25.86 -6.36 28.56
N ARG A 557 26.90 -6.51 27.76
CA ARG A 557 27.82 -5.41 27.42
C ARG A 557 27.20 -4.56 26.32
N GLU A 558 26.93 -3.28 26.60
CA GLU A 558 26.38 -2.37 25.60
C GLU A 558 27.31 -2.10 24.41
N THR A 559 28.62 -2.23 24.64
CA THR A 559 29.67 -2.05 23.63
C THR A 559 29.97 -3.33 22.84
N ASP A 560 29.40 -4.47 23.23
CA ASP A 560 29.61 -5.75 22.53
C ASP A 560 28.69 -5.84 21.31
N VAL A 561 29.08 -5.12 20.27
CA VAL A 561 28.42 -5.03 18.96
C VAL A 561 29.44 -5.16 17.85
N LEU A 562 29.02 -5.64 16.69
CA LEU A 562 29.88 -5.61 15.51
C LEU A 562 30.13 -4.16 15.04
N GLU A 563 31.30 -3.95 14.45
CA GLU A 563 31.69 -2.62 13.98
C GLU A 563 30.90 -2.21 12.74
N ALA A 564 30.07 -1.16 12.87
CA ALA A 564 29.21 -0.66 11.81
C ALA A 564 29.86 0.40 10.90
N ARG A 565 31.04 0.94 11.27
CA ARG A 565 31.72 2.00 10.48
C ARG A 565 31.97 1.62 9.01
N PRO A 566 32.39 0.39 8.68
CA PRO A 566 32.65 0.00 7.30
C PRO A 566 31.42 -0.06 6.40
N ALA A 567 30.22 -0.02 6.97
CA ALA A 567 28.96 -0.09 6.25
C ALA A 567 28.28 1.27 6.06
N LYS A 568 28.81 2.33 6.65
CA LYS A 568 28.18 3.67 6.62
C LYS A 568 28.54 4.42 5.36
N ASP A 569 27.52 4.94 4.68
CA ASP A 569 27.64 5.92 3.61
C ASP A 569 27.66 7.34 4.20
N GLU A 570 28.10 8.34 3.41
CA GLU A 570 28.17 9.76 3.84
C GLU A 570 26.80 10.32 4.28
N LYS A 571 25.71 9.76 3.80
CA LYS A 571 24.32 10.16 4.10
C LYS A 571 23.69 9.42 5.27
N ASP A 572 24.38 8.42 5.83
CA ASP A 572 23.85 7.61 6.93
C ASP A 572 23.76 8.40 8.23
N GLU A 573 22.71 8.11 9.01
CA GLU A 573 22.60 8.68 10.34
C GLU A 573 23.76 8.23 11.24
N LYS A 574 24.26 9.15 12.09
CA LYS A 574 25.43 8.95 12.95
C LYS A 574 25.26 7.85 14.00
N HIS A 575 24.05 7.32 14.21
CA HIS A 575 23.69 6.49 15.36
C HIS A 575 23.16 5.10 15.01
N LEU A 576 23.73 4.47 13.97
CA LEU A 576 23.43 3.07 13.68
C LEU A 576 23.88 2.17 14.84
N CYS A 577 22.97 1.40 15.42
CA CYS A 577 23.24 0.52 16.54
C CYS A 577 22.86 -0.92 16.19
N PRO A 578 23.84 -1.76 15.86
CA PRO A 578 23.62 -3.20 15.78
C PRO A 578 23.07 -3.76 17.09
N LEU A 579 22.31 -4.85 17.04
CA LEU A 579 21.87 -5.56 18.22
C LEU A 579 23.08 -6.12 18.99
N GLN A 580 23.06 -6.01 20.32
CA GLN A 580 24.14 -6.50 21.16
C GLN A 580 24.31 -8.01 21.00
N LEU A 581 25.56 -8.45 20.84
CA LEU A 581 25.89 -9.87 20.66
C LEU A 581 25.45 -10.73 21.83
N GLY A 582 25.50 -10.23 23.08
CA GLY A 582 25.01 -10.94 24.26
C GLY A 582 23.51 -11.17 24.30
N VAL A 583 22.68 -10.32 23.66
CA VAL A 583 21.23 -10.56 23.52
C VAL A 583 20.98 -11.70 22.54
N ILE A 584 21.67 -11.68 21.41
CA ILE A 584 21.57 -12.70 20.36
C ILE A 584 22.06 -14.05 20.88
N GLU A 585 23.18 -14.07 21.60
CA GLU A 585 23.75 -15.26 22.22
C GLU A 585 22.72 -15.97 23.12
N ARG A 586 22.09 -15.21 24.03
CA ARG A 586 21.09 -15.76 24.96
C ARG A 586 19.91 -16.35 24.19
N ALA A 587 19.40 -15.64 23.18
CA ALA A 587 18.30 -16.17 22.37
C ALA A 587 18.68 -17.48 21.64
N ILE A 588 19.88 -17.53 21.03
CA ILE A 588 20.35 -18.72 20.31
C ILE A 588 20.54 -19.90 21.26
N LYS A 589 21.21 -19.72 22.40
CA LYS A 589 21.48 -20.80 23.35
C LYS A 589 20.21 -21.30 24.04
N LEU A 590 19.26 -20.42 24.40
CA LEU A 590 18.02 -20.78 25.05
C LEU A 590 17.02 -21.49 24.13
N TRP A 591 16.92 -21.06 22.85
CA TRP A 591 15.79 -21.43 22.01
C TRP A 591 16.15 -22.07 20.66
N SER A 592 17.39 -22.57 20.50
CA SER A 592 17.79 -23.34 19.31
C SER A 592 18.77 -24.47 19.63
N ASN A 593 18.78 -25.50 18.78
CA ASN A 593 19.78 -26.55 18.80
C ASN A 593 20.97 -26.23 17.85
N PRO A 594 22.14 -26.87 18.04
CA PRO A 594 23.16 -26.92 16.98
C PRO A 594 22.54 -27.37 15.65
N ASP A 595 23.07 -26.85 14.55
CA ASP A 595 22.61 -27.06 13.17
C ASP A 595 21.21 -26.52 12.83
N ASP A 596 20.46 -25.96 13.80
CA ASP A 596 19.23 -25.23 13.48
C ASP A 596 19.55 -23.99 12.63
N VAL A 597 18.60 -23.61 11.77
CA VAL A 597 18.72 -22.40 10.97
C VAL A 597 18.18 -21.22 11.77
N ILE A 598 19.03 -20.21 11.98
CA ILE A 598 18.67 -18.91 12.56
C ILE A 598 18.31 -17.96 11.41
N PHE A 599 17.22 -17.24 11.54
CA PHE A 599 16.74 -16.32 10.50
C PHE A 599 16.64 -14.87 10.99
N SER A 600 17.07 -13.93 10.15
CA SER A 600 16.85 -12.50 10.34
C SER A 600 16.37 -11.86 9.03
N PRO A 601 15.14 -11.29 9.00
CA PRO A 601 14.63 -10.57 7.83
C PRO A 601 15.27 -9.17 7.68
N PHE A 602 15.98 -8.70 8.69
CA PHE A 602 16.69 -7.42 8.73
C PHE A 602 18.11 -7.67 9.23
N ALA A 603 18.91 -8.37 8.43
CA ALA A 603 20.22 -8.86 8.83
C ALA A 603 21.25 -7.73 9.14
N GLY A 604 21.02 -6.53 8.64
CA GLY A 604 21.92 -5.40 8.86
C GLY A 604 23.37 -5.73 8.50
N ILE A 605 24.27 -5.61 9.46
CA ILE A 605 25.67 -5.97 9.30
C ILE A 605 26.00 -7.43 9.69
N GLY A 606 24.96 -8.27 9.88
CA GLY A 606 25.06 -9.72 10.09
C GLY A 606 25.36 -10.14 11.51
N SER A 607 24.93 -9.39 12.55
CA SER A 607 25.18 -9.72 13.96
C SER A 607 24.56 -11.05 14.38
N GLU A 608 23.34 -11.33 13.96
CA GLU A 608 22.63 -12.57 14.23
C GLU A 608 23.32 -13.76 13.58
N GLY A 609 23.75 -13.59 12.31
CA GLY A 609 24.48 -14.62 11.58
C GLY A 609 25.87 -14.89 12.16
N TYR A 610 26.57 -13.83 12.61
CA TYR A 610 27.87 -13.98 13.28
C TYR A 610 27.76 -14.85 14.54
N GLN A 611 26.76 -14.59 15.40
CA GLN A 611 26.54 -15.37 16.60
C GLN A 611 26.01 -16.77 16.27
N ALA A 612 25.16 -16.93 15.26
CA ALA A 612 24.68 -18.23 14.82
C ALA A 612 25.84 -19.15 14.44
N LEU A 613 26.77 -18.71 13.61
CA LEU A 613 27.94 -19.47 13.20
C LEU A 613 28.89 -19.75 14.35
N LYS A 614 29.12 -18.78 15.23
CA LYS A 614 29.96 -18.93 16.44
C LYS A 614 29.47 -20.07 17.33
N TYR A 615 28.13 -20.24 17.43
CA TYR A 615 27.53 -21.29 18.23
C TYR A 615 27.06 -22.50 17.41
N LYS A 616 27.67 -22.74 16.24
CA LYS A 616 27.44 -23.89 15.35
C LYS A 616 25.99 -24.04 14.93
N ARG A 617 25.30 -22.92 14.69
CA ARG A 617 24.00 -22.87 13.99
C ARG A 617 24.24 -22.40 12.55
N ARG A 618 23.29 -22.69 11.69
CA ARG A 618 23.24 -22.13 10.33
C ARG A 618 22.52 -20.80 10.34
N PHE A 619 22.71 -20.00 9.29
CA PHE A 619 22.11 -18.69 9.21
C PHE A 619 21.51 -18.42 7.83
N ILE A 620 20.32 -17.83 7.80
CA ILE A 620 19.72 -17.21 6.61
C ILE A 620 19.36 -15.77 7.00
N GLY A 621 19.83 -14.79 6.20
CA GLY A 621 19.53 -13.38 6.41
C GLY A 621 19.03 -12.71 5.15
N ILE A 622 18.26 -11.63 5.32
CA ILE A 622 17.85 -10.74 4.24
C ILE A 622 18.26 -9.32 4.63
N GLU A 623 18.84 -8.57 3.69
CA GLU A 623 19.22 -7.17 3.89
C GLU A 623 18.90 -6.35 2.64
N LEU A 624 18.27 -5.20 2.84
CA LEU A 624 17.85 -4.32 1.75
C LEU A 624 19.01 -3.45 1.22
N LYS A 625 19.89 -3.01 2.11
CA LYS A 625 20.96 -2.06 1.79
C LYS A 625 22.25 -2.78 1.41
N ARG A 626 22.76 -2.52 0.19
CA ARG A 626 23.98 -3.18 -0.34
C ARG A 626 25.20 -3.00 0.58
N SER A 627 25.46 -1.79 1.05
CA SER A 627 26.66 -1.55 1.91
C SER A 627 26.60 -2.35 3.23
N TYR A 628 25.38 -2.57 3.75
CA TYR A 628 25.18 -3.39 4.96
C TYR A 628 25.33 -4.88 4.64
N ALA A 629 24.75 -5.35 3.52
CA ALA A 629 24.90 -6.73 3.07
C ALA A 629 26.39 -7.09 2.84
N GLU A 630 27.17 -6.24 2.19
CA GLU A 630 28.61 -6.44 2.01
C GLU A 630 29.38 -6.48 3.34
N CYS A 631 28.98 -5.65 4.30
CA CYS A 631 29.54 -5.69 5.65
C CYS A 631 29.15 -7.00 6.36
N ALA A 632 27.90 -7.44 6.23
CA ALA A 632 27.43 -8.70 6.77
C ALA A 632 28.22 -9.89 6.19
N VAL A 633 28.45 -9.91 4.87
CA VAL A 633 29.26 -10.95 4.20
C VAL A 633 30.68 -11.02 4.80
N ARG A 634 31.33 -9.87 5.04
CA ARG A 634 32.65 -9.85 5.69
C ARG A 634 32.59 -10.42 7.11
N ASN A 635 31.59 -10.06 7.88
CA ASN A 635 31.42 -10.55 9.26
C ASN A 635 31.08 -12.06 9.30
N LEU A 636 30.22 -12.54 8.39
CA LEU A 636 29.90 -13.96 8.28
C LEU A 636 31.09 -14.80 7.86
N LYS A 637 31.88 -14.36 6.88
CA LYS A 637 33.14 -15.02 6.50
C LYS A 637 34.15 -15.04 7.64
N ARG A 638 34.20 -13.99 8.48
CA ARG A 638 35.04 -13.97 9.68
C ARG A 638 34.58 -15.02 10.71
N ALA A 639 33.26 -15.10 10.97
CA ALA A 639 32.72 -16.11 11.89
C ALA A 639 32.95 -17.54 11.37
N GLU A 640 32.76 -17.75 10.07
CA GLU A 640 33.06 -19.03 9.41
C GLU A 640 34.52 -19.48 9.62
N ARG A 641 35.49 -18.61 9.42
CA ARG A 641 36.90 -18.90 9.63
C ARG A 641 37.19 -19.32 11.08
N VAL A 642 36.64 -18.60 12.05
CA VAL A 642 36.84 -18.93 13.48
C VAL A 642 36.26 -20.31 13.81
N SER A 643 35.03 -20.61 13.31
CA SER A 643 34.39 -21.92 13.54
C SER A 643 35.14 -23.08 12.89
N PHE A 644 35.82 -22.86 11.75
CA PHE A 644 36.61 -23.86 11.05
C PHE A 644 38.02 -24.07 11.63
N GLN A 645 38.65 -23.03 12.21
CA GLN A 645 39.96 -23.18 12.83
C GLN A 645 39.88 -24.13 14.02
N ASN A 646 38.84 -24.09 14.82
CA ASN A 646 38.66 -25.01 15.94
C ASN A 646 38.53 -26.48 15.50
N THR A 647 37.92 -26.78 14.34
CA THR A 647 37.81 -28.16 13.80
C THR A 647 39.10 -28.70 13.19
N LEU A 648 40.05 -27.85 12.76
CA LEU A 648 41.34 -28.29 12.27
C LEU A 648 42.30 -28.73 13.38
N PHE A 649 42.20 -28.13 14.57
CA PHE A 649 42.98 -28.54 15.73
C PHE A 649 42.47 -29.81 16.42
N ASP A 650 41.15 -30.03 16.44
CA ASP A 650 40.50 -31.24 16.95
C ASP A 650 40.84 -32.52 16.13
N ARG A 651 41.26 -32.39 14.87
CA ARG A 651 41.67 -33.53 14.01
C ARG A 651 43.12 -33.95 14.13
N SER A 652 43.99 -33.12 14.78
CA SER A 652 45.39 -33.48 14.98
C SER A 652 45.60 -34.48 16.09
N ASP A 653 44.65 -34.58 17.04
CA ASP A 653 44.77 -35.52 18.19
C ASP A 653 44.34 -36.96 17.87
N ASP A 654 43.46 -37.17 16.87
CA ASP A 654 43.00 -38.50 16.46
C ASP A 654 44.00 -39.25 15.56
N ASN A 655 44.95 -38.58 14.94
CA ASN A 655 45.96 -39.24 14.06
C ASN A 655 47.21 -39.69 14.81
N GLU A 656 47.44 -39.32 16.07
CA GLU A 656 48.53 -39.82 16.87
C GLU A 656 48.18 -41.12 17.64
N ALA A 657 46.90 -41.44 17.78
CA ALA A 657 46.45 -42.64 18.47
C ALA A 657 46.44 -43.91 17.57
N GLU A 658 46.47 -43.79 16.23
CA GLU A 658 46.49 -44.92 15.31
C GLU A 658 47.91 -45.35 14.85
N SER A 659 48.96 -44.65 15.26
CA SER A 659 50.34 -45.00 14.91
C SER A 659 51.13 -45.77 15.99
N VAL A 660 50.47 -46.19 17.11
CA VAL A 660 51.07 -46.97 18.22
C VAL A 660 50.17 -48.14 18.62
N ALA A 661 49.70 -48.92 17.63
CA ALA A 661 49.11 -50.23 17.89
C ALA A 661 49.60 -51.23 16.86
#